data_1d3d6716c13e18a4d50abafcef4cff5e
#
_entry.id   1d3d6716c13e18a4d50abafcef4cff5e
#
_cell.length_a   1.000
_cell.length_b   1.000
_cell.length_c   1.000
_cell.angle_alpha   90.00
_cell.angle_beta   90.00
_cell.angle_gamma   90.00
#
_symmetry.space_group_name_H-M   'P 1'
#
loop_
_entity.id
_entity.type
_entity.pdbx_description
1 polymer ?
#
loop_
_entity_poly.entity_id
_entity_poly.type
_entity_poly.pdbx_seq_one_letter_code
_entity_poly.pdbx_strand_id
1 'polypeptide(L)'
;MSTTVSDPGPQPADAEPAAPAAGSAMPAAAADTAAPARAPGTRGEPASRAHVTAFDLIRLIIMVFVVGVHTLALGGGAVTVTLGAVTTVFHTSRELFFLLTALVLTYNYGHRAHVNWLKFWRRRYWLVVPAYVAWTLIYYAFDGPGRGAFPGAVWHDLLHAGARYHMYFLLVTMQVYLVFPLIRWVLAKTAGHHLLLFAAALVYQVVLTTSIQYHLVRTGPLSGWLNEAGIGIWLESYVLYVVGGAIVGWHFEQICAFTRRHYRPRTIALVAGLGVVAGLGVYFGQIYIGGSTPATASAVFQPVVIVEALTFGWALLAGGLLWSDRGARHRKFCAAGSASSFGIFLAHPLVLQGLLFAASFGGVLAAVRSAPPALELLALLGVAVPVVYGASWLIASAARRTPLSLVLTGREYRGGRKGREGRRLRVRFTRRTLILSVAFLVTFGTAMFAGTNIINALERTTYQATYSLEAGGLKRSYVVTAPVAAMPKSSPIIVMLSGISASVTVEMNRDNLLQYASQAELVYPVSYKESWNAGGCCGKAAQANVNDVAFLKALVAAVDPGHEHPIYLVGYSNGGRMAYEMACSAPGLYDGIAVAKADPDPGCVITKPVTILQIAALDDTAVPYQPGDKGRESPPATVQSASLRSLDGCGGTSTATTAQHSGMTITTWTGCSSGQRVGFAVWNTGGHNFPPPAGKTPSAPQILWSFFTKTPLAPLPK
;
A
#
# COMPACT_ATOMS: atom_id res chain seq x y z
N MET A 1 45.86 48.56 48.39
CA MET A 1 46.34 48.05 49.70
C MET A 1 46.83 46.65 49.43
N SER A 2 48.07 46.56 49.22
CA SER A 2 49.17 46.15 50.12
C SER A 2 49.23 44.63 50.14
N THR A 3 50.15 44.07 49.38
CA THR A 3 51.55 43.64 49.71
C THR A 3 51.54 42.29 50.39
N THR A 4 52.34 41.28 50.09
CA THR A 4 53.76 41.12 49.76
C THR A 4 53.97 39.65 49.39
N VAL A 5 54.64 39.24 48.30
CA VAL A 5 56.07 38.98 48.13
C VAL A 5 56.72 37.99 49.13
N SER A 6 57.20 36.84 48.62
CA SER A 6 58.57 36.38 48.77
C SER A 6 58.85 35.02 48.15
N ASP A 7 59.69 34.97 47.21
CA ASP A 7 60.64 33.94 46.72
C ASP A 7 61.90 34.01 47.55
N PRO A 8 62.95 33.16 47.54
CA PRO A 8 63.43 32.27 46.45
C PRO A 8 64.14 30.93 46.88
N GLY A 9 64.44 30.09 45.99
CA GLY A 9 65.43 29.13 45.60
C GLY A 9 66.55 28.69 46.63
N PRO A 10 67.50 27.81 46.24
CA PRO A 10 68.09 27.57 44.89
C PRO A 10 68.40 26.07 44.62
N GLN A 11 68.77 25.84 43.33
CA GLN A 11 69.56 24.69 42.84
C GLN A 11 71.03 24.81 43.33
N PRO A 12 71.92 23.73 43.27
CA PRO A 12 72.62 23.36 42.03
C PRO A 12 72.89 21.86 41.84
N ALA A 13 73.07 21.38 40.66
CA ALA A 13 74.17 21.32 39.69
C ALA A 13 74.90 19.95 39.60
N ASP A 14 74.93 19.46 38.33
CA ASP A 14 76.01 18.75 37.66
C ASP A 14 76.45 17.32 38.03
N ALA A 15 76.32 16.38 37.08
CA ALA A 15 77.48 15.75 36.40
C ALA A 15 77.08 14.51 35.60
N GLU A 16 77.32 14.57 34.27
CA GLU A 16 77.66 13.46 33.40
C GLU A 16 79.19 13.15 33.57
N PRO A 17 79.80 12.11 32.96
CA PRO A 17 79.37 10.90 32.23
C PRO A 17 80.17 9.62 32.66
N ALA A 18 79.84 8.45 32.09
CA ALA A 18 80.79 7.46 31.56
C ALA A 18 80.14 6.11 31.16
N ALA A 19 80.29 5.73 29.90
CA ALA A 19 80.35 4.36 29.43
C ALA A 19 81.85 3.90 29.54
N PRO A 20 82.26 2.65 29.30
CA PRO A 20 81.61 1.47 28.67
C PRO A 20 82.01 0.10 29.31
N ALA A 21 81.54 -0.97 28.70
CA ALA A 21 82.16 -2.30 28.41
C ALA A 21 81.24 -3.47 28.67
N ALA A 22 80.82 -4.12 27.65
CA ALA A 22 81.38 -5.34 26.98
C ALA A 22 81.24 -6.63 27.80
N GLY A 23 80.58 -7.57 27.21
CA GLY A 23 80.86 -8.99 27.50
C GLY A 23 79.66 -9.93 27.31
N SER A 24 79.61 -10.47 26.12
CA SER A 24 79.53 -11.91 25.74
C SER A 24 78.33 -12.73 26.24
N ALA A 25 77.55 -13.34 25.40
CA ALA A 25 77.73 -14.61 24.67
C ALA A 25 76.44 -15.06 24.07
N MET A 26 76.42 -15.26 22.78
CA MET A 26 75.48 -16.21 22.15
C MET A 26 75.84 -17.64 22.52
N PRO A 27 74.87 -18.55 22.45
CA PRO A 27 75.08 -19.76 21.68
C PRO A 27 73.99 -19.97 20.61
N ALA A 28 74.48 -20.15 19.47
CA ALA A 28 74.27 -21.01 18.35
C ALA A 28 72.93 -21.79 18.22
N ALA A 29 72.34 -21.55 17.05
CA ALA A 29 71.81 -22.51 16.08
C ALA A 29 71.09 -23.74 16.58
N ALA A 30 69.80 -23.79 16.32
CA ALA A 30 69.11 -25.03 16.05
C ALA A 30 68.30 -24.90 14.76
N ALA A 31 68.76 -25.64 13.83
CA ALA A 31 68.33 -26.12 12.57
C ALA A 31 66.90 -25.80 12.08
N ASP A 32 66.90 -25.28 10.85
CA ASP A 32 65.86 -25.49 9.83
C ASP A 32 65.11 -26.81 9.97
N THR A 33 63.79 -26.71 10.16
CA THR A 33 62.83 -27.65 9.57
C THR A 33 61.93 -26.88 8.62
N ALA A 34 62.32 -26.90 7.36
CA ALA A 34 61.49 -26.43 6.24
C ALA A 34 60.14 -27.14 6.28
N ALA A 35 59.10 -26.35 6.49
CA ALA A 35 57.75 -26.81 6.22
C ALA A 35 57.62 -27.06 4.70
N PRO A 36 57.02 -28.18 4.26
CA PRO A 36 56.93 -28.49 2.84
C PRO A 36 56.12 -27.41 2.12
N ALA A 37 56.65 -26.97 0.98
CA ALA A 37 56.01 -26.09 0.04
C ALA A 37 54.59 -26.58 -0.28
N ARG A 38 53.55 -25.83 0.11
CA ARG A 38 52.19 -26.04 -0.32
C ARG A 38 52.12 -25.95 -1.85
N ALA A 39 51.70 -27.04 -2.47
CA ALA A 39 51.40 -27.14 -3.88
C ALA A 39 50.46 -26.00 -4.32
N PRO A 40 50.63 -25.43 -5.52
CA PRO A 40 49.72 -24.41 -6.07
C PRO A 40 48.47 -25.09 -6.60
N GLY A 41 47.41 -25.10 -5.80
CA GLY A 41 46.20 -25.77 -6.25
C GLY A 41 45.05 -25.65 -5.28
N THR A 42 44.45 -24.50 -5.20
CA THR A 42 43.00 -24.23 -5.18
C THR A 42 42.83 -22.69 -5.13
N ARG A 43 42.29 -22.14 -6.21
CA ARG A 43 41.91 -20.72 -6.25
C ARG A 43 40.91 -20.49 -5.14
N GLY A 44 41.34 -19.93 -4.02
CA GLY A 44 40.50 -19.55 -2.91
C GLY A 44 39.42 -18.59 -3.40
N GLU A 45 38.16 -18.84 -3.10
CA GLU A 45 37.09 -17.84 -3.25
C GLU A 45 37.58 -16.54 -2.58
N PRO A 46 37.52 -15.40 -3.27
CA PRO A 46 37.93 -14.14 -2.67
C PRO A 46 37.11 -13.91 -1.39
N ALA A 47 37.80 -13.59 -0.29
CA ALA A 47 37.22 -13.38 1.01
C ALA A 47 36.00 -12.43 0.90
N SER A 48 34.89 -12.77 1.56
CA SER A 48 33.71 -11.92 1.60
C SER A 48 34.13 -10.56 2.20
N ARG A 49 33.70 -9.45 1.57
CA ARG A 49 33.96 -8.10 2.13
C ARG A 49 33.45 -8.02 3.57
N ALA A 50 34.15 -7.23 4.39
CA ALA A 50 33.79 -7.04 5.80
C ALA A 50 32.35 -6.55 5.96
N HIS A 51 31.69 -7.00 7.00
CA HIS A 51 30.33 -6.57 7.33
C HIS A 51 30.32 -5.07 7.74
N VAL A 52 29.53 -4.28 7.03
CA VAL A 52 29.39 -2.84 7.32
C VAL A 52 28.32 -2.66 8.42
N THR A 53 28.77 -2.37 9.63
CA THR A 53 27.90 -2.21 10.81
C THR A 53 26.83 -1.15 10.64
N ALA A 54 27.11 -0.07 9.90
CA ALA A 54 26.14 0.99 9.58
C ALA A 54 24.86 0.47 8.93
N PHE A 55 24.94 -0.58 8.10
CA PHE A 55 23.75 -1.14 7.44
C PHE A 55 22.76 -1.80 8.41
N ASP A 56 23.21 -2.23 9.58
CA ASP A 56 22.30 -2.80 10.58
C ASP A 56 21.38 -1.74 11.17
N LEU A 57 21.92 -0.56 11.49
CA LEU A 57 21.12 0.57 11.97
C LEU A 57 20.18 1.10 10.89
N ILE A 58 20.68 1.25 9.64
CA ILE A 58 19.89 1.75 8.52
C ILE A 58 18.68 0.85 8.28
N ARG A 59 18.87 -0.48 8.23
CA ARG A 59 17.75 -1.44 8.05
C ARG A 59 16.73 -1.34 9.17
N LEU A 60 17.18 -1.17 10.41
CA LEU A 60 16.28 -1.06 11.56
C LEU A 60 15.39 0.18 11.43
N ILE A 61 15.97 1.33 11.05
CA ILE A 61 15.23 2.58 10.89
C ILE A 61 14.24 2.47 9.70
N ILE A 62 14.68 1.94 8.55
CA ILE A 62 13.80 1.75 7.39
C ILE A 62 12.61 0.84 7.76
N MET A 63 12.83 -0.19 8.57
CA MET A 63 11.73 -1.06 9.02
C MET A 63 10.75 -0.34 9.96
N VAL A 64 11.19 0.62 10.77
CA VAL A 64 10.27 1.48 11.53
C VAL A 64 9.40 2.30 10.58
N PHE A 65 9.96 2.84 9.50
CA PHE A 65 9.20 3.59 8.49
C PHE A 65 8.18 2.69 7.77
N VAL A 66 8.55 1.44 7.42
CA VAL A 66 7.63 0.47 6.80
C VAL A 66 6.46 0.15 7.73
N VAL A 67 6.72 -0.17 9.00
CA VAL A 67 5.65 -0.43 9.98
C VAL A 67 4.82 0.83 10.21
N GLY A 68 5.49 2.00 10.27
CA GLY A 68 4.85 3.30 10.46
C GLY A 68 3.84 3.65 9.37
N VAL A 69 4.25 3.58 8.10
CA VAL A 69 3.35 3.92 6.97
C VAL A 69 2.11 3.03 6.94
N HIS A 70 2.26 1.72 7.23
CA HIS A 70 1.12 0.80 7.24
C HIS A 70 0.23 1.00 8.47
N THR A 71 0.81 1.35 9.63
CA THR A 71 0.04 1.67 10.84
C THR A 71 -0.77 2.95 10.64
N LEU A 72 -0.20 3.98 10.02
CA LEU A 72 -0.91 5.21 9.68
C LEU A 72 -2.05 4.95 8.69
N ALA A 73 -1.77 4.16 7.63
CA ALA A 73 -2.74 3.89 6.56
C ALA A 73 -3.95 3.06 7.02
N LEU A 74 -3.76 2.10 7.94
CA LEU A 74 -4.81 1.18 8.38
C LEU A 74 -5.39 1.54 9.75
N GLY A 75 -4.58 2.10 10.65
CA GLY A 75 -4.99 2.47 12.01
C GLY A 75 -5.75 3.79 12.07
N GLY A 76 -5.38 4.77 11.22
CA GLY A 76 -6.08 6.03 11.09
C GLY A 76 -7.49 5.87 10.49
N GLY A 77 -8.31 6.90 10.63
CA GLY A 77 -9.60 7.00 9.95
C GLY A 77 -9.44 7.48 8.50
N ALA A 78 -10.28 8.45 8.09
CA ALA A 78 -10.08 9.17 6.83
C ALA A 78 -8.73 9.90 6.86
N VAL A 79 -8.07 9.99 5.70
CA VAL A 79 -6.76 10.66 5.61
C VAL A 79 -6.95 12.16 5.90
N THR A 80 -6.69 12.56 7.15
CA THR A 80 -6.70 13.96 7.56
C THR A 80 -5.46 14.68 7.01
N VAL A 81 -5.48 16.02 7.00
CA VAL A 81 -4.32 16.83 6.58
C VAL A 81 -3.08 16.45 7.40
N THR A 82 -3.22 16.28 8.71
CA THR A 82 -2.10 15.93 9.60
C THR A 82 -1.59 14.51 9.34
N LEU A 83 -2.51 13.55 9.18
CA LEU A 83 -2.16 12.15 8.92
C LEU A 83 -1.47 12.00 7.56
N GLY A 84 -1.97 12.66 6.51
CA GLY A 84 -1.36 12.67 5.19
C GLY A 84 0.03 13.32 5.17
N ALA A 85 0.23 14.42 5.90
CA ALA A 85 1.55 15.08 6.04
C ALA A 85 2.61 14.13 6.61
N VAL A 86 2.26 13.40 7.68
CA VAL A 86 3.19 12.43 8.27
C VAL A 86 3.40 11.22 7.35
N THR A 87 2.34 10.74 6.69
CA THR A 87 2.40 9.62 5.75
C THR A 87 3.35 9.92 4.58
N THR A 88 3.37 11.15 4.06
CA THR A 88 4.29 11.58 2.99
C THR A 88 5.75 11.26 3.35
N VAL A 89 6.18 11.60 4.56
CA VAL A 89 7.55 11.33 5.04
C VAL A 89 7.85 9.83 5.12
N PHE A 90 6.89 9.03 5.58
CA PHE A 90 7.05 7.57 5.75
C PHE A 90 7.01 6.79 4.41
N HIS A 91 6.43 7.37 3.35
CA HIS A 91 6.38 6.75 2.03
C HIS A 91 7.75 6.47 1.43
N THR A 92 8.80 7.20 1.84
CA THR A 92 10.19 6.97 1.39
C THR A 92 10.77 5.62 1.77
N SER A 93 10.13 4.88 2.66
CA SER A 93 10.61 3.57 3.17
C SER A 93 10.87 2.56 2.04
N ARG A 94 10.03 2.54 1.03
CA ARG A 94 10.10 1.64 -0.12
C ARG A 94 11.32 1.94 -1.00
N GLU A 95 11.52 3.19 -1.34
CA GLU A 95 12.62 3.71 -2.15
C GLU A 95 13.96 3.47 -1.48
N LEU A 96 14.05 3.79 -0.19
CA LEU A 96 15.24 3.56 0.63
C LEU A 96 15.63 2.08 0.71
N PHE A 97 14.64 1.20 0.72
CA PHE A 97 14.89 -0.24 0.78
C PHE A 97 15.46 -0.78 -0.53
N PHE A 98 14.95 -0.34 -1.70
CA PHE A 98 15.51 -0.72 -3.00
C PHE A 98 16.90 -0.13 -3.22
N LEU A 99 17.11 1.13 -2.81
CA LEU A 99 18.42 1.78 -2.80
C LEU A 99 19.42 0.95 -1.97
N LEU A 100 19.06 0.61 -0.73
CA LEU A 100 19.92 -0.19 0.15
C LEU A 100 20.17 -1.60 -0.41
N THR A 101 19.17 -2.22 -1.04
CA THR A 101 19.30 -3.55 -1.65
C THR A 101 20.32 -3.52 -2.78
N ALA A 102 20.21 -2.58 -3.71
CA ALA A 102 21.14 -2.44 -4.82
C ALA A 102 22.55 -2.04 -4.34
N LEU A 103 22.65 -1.15 -3.35
CA LEU A 103 23.91 -0.78 -2.70
C LEU A 103 24.62 -2.02 -2.14
N VAL A 104 23.95 -2.81 -1.32
CA VAL A 104 24.55 -3.99 -0.69
C VAL A 104 24.93 -5.05 -1.72
N LEU A 105 24.14 -5.23 -2.78
CA LEU A 105 24.47 -6.15 -3.86
C LEU A 105 25.73 -5.68 -4.58
N THR A 106 25.79 -4.42 -4.99
CA THR A 106 26.93 -3.90 -5.73
C THR A 106 28.21 -3.81 -4.88
N TYR A 107 28.09 -3.42 -3.61
CA TYR A 107 29.20 -3.47 -2.65
C TYR A 107 29.82 -4.88 -2.58
N ASN A 108 28.99 -5.94 -2.55
CA ASN A 108 29.49 -7.32 -2.40
C ASN A 108 29.98 -7.95 -3.71
N TYR A 109 29.40 -7.57 -4.86
CA TYR A 109 29.62 -8.25 -6.14
C TYR A 109 30.15 -7.35 -7.26
N GLY A 110 30.07 -6.01 -7.12
CA GLY A 110 30.39 -5.04 -8.19
C GLY A 110 31.79 -5.23 -8.78
N HIS A 111 32.80 -5.30 -7.94
CA HIS A 111 34.21 -5.37 -8.34
C HIS A 111 34.80 -6.79 -8.37
N ARG A 112 33.98 -7.85 -8.27
CA ARG A 112 34.48 -9.22 -8.37
C ARG A 112 34.85 -9.53 -9.81
N ALA A 113 36.06 -10.09 -10.05
CA ALA A 113 36.48 -10.48 -11.38
C ALA A 113 35.51 -11.49 -12.02
N HIS A 114 35.14 -12.52 -11.27
CA HIS A 114 34.21 -13.54 -11.71
C HIS A 114 33.08 -13.72 -10.71
N VAL A 115 31.84 -13.79 -11.21
CA VAL A 115 30.65 -14.11 -10.42
C VAL A 115 29.93 -15.27 -11.08
N ASN A 116 29.75 -16.36 -10.34
CA ASN A 116 28.87 -17.44 -10.77
C ASN A 116 27.42 -17.02 -10.55
N TRP A 117 26.76 -16.60 -11.62
CA TRP A 117 25.40 -16.06 -11.57
C TRP A 117 24.39 -17.12 -11.17
N LEU A 118 24.54 -18.37 -11.60
CA LEU A 118 23.62 -19.45 -11.20
C LEU A 118 23.69 -19.70 -9.69
N LYS A 119 24.92 -19.72 -9.10
CA LYS A 119 25.10 -19.84 -7.64
C LYS A 119 24.54 -18.64 -6.92
N PHE A 120 24.70 -17.44 -7.49
CA PHE A 120 24.12 -16.18 -6.97
C PHE A 120 22.60 -16.25 -6.91
N TRP A 121 21.93 -16.54 -8.04
CA TRP A 121 20.48 -16.61 -8.11
C TRP A 121 19.93 -17.71 -7.21
N ARG A 122 20.48 -18.93 -7.30
CA ARG A 122 20.07 -20.04 -6.43
C ARG A 122 20.11 -19.66 -4.95
N ARG A 123 21.17 -18.95 -4.50
CA ARG A 123 21.28 -18.51 -3.10
C ARG A 123 20.26 -17.43 -2.74
N ARG A 124 19.99 -16.48 -3.64
CA ARG A 124 19.07 -15.36 -3.39
C ARG A 124 17.61 -15.83 -3.42
N TYR A 125 17.23 -16.54 -4.45
CA TYR A 125 15.88 -17.06 -4.57
C TYR A 125 15.54 -18.09 -3.50
N TRP A 126 16.50 -18.93 -3.09
CA TRP A 126 16.32 -19.87 -1.97
C TRP A 126 15.93 -19.19 -0.66
N LEU A 127 16.36 -17.94 -0.44
CA LEU A 127 16.02 -17.19 0.78
C LEU A 127 14.68 -16.43 0.68
N VAL A 128 14.24 -16.06 -0.53
CA VAL A 128 13.06 -15.19 -0.72
C VAL A 128 11.84 -15.97 -1.18
N VAL A 129 11.98 -16.86 -2.18
CA VAL A 129 10.83 -17.57 -2.79
C VAL A 129 10.08 -18.46 -1.80
N PRO A 130 10.73 -19.32 -0.98
CA PRO A 130 9.99 -20.14 -0.01
C PRO A 130 9.20 -19.30 0.99
N ALA A 131 9.76 -18.16 1.42
CA ALA A 131 9.06 -17.23 2.32
C ALA A 131 7.90 -16.53 1.61
N TYR A 132 8.11 -16.08 0.37
CA TYR A 132 7.07 -15.46 -0.45
C TYR A 132 5.86 -16.38 -0.64
N VAL A 133 6.11 -17.64 -1.06
CA VAL A 133 5.04 -18.64 -1.25
C VAL A 133 4.33 -18.95 0.08
N ALA A 134 5.10 -19.20 1.14
CA ALA A 134 4.52 -19.53 2.44
C ALA A 134 3.62 -18.41 2.98
N TRP A 135 4.07 -17.16 2.89
CA TRP A 135 3.28 -16.02 3.36
C TRP A 135 2.10 -15.69 2.44
N THR A 136 2.20 -15.92 1.14
CA THR A 136 1.04 -15.87 0.23
C THR A 136 -0.05 -16.85 0.67
N LEU A 137 0.33 -18.10 0.99
CA LEU A 137 -0.60 -19.11 1.49
C LEU A 137 -1.17 -18.74 2.88
N ILE A 138 -0.33 -18.22 3.79
CA ILE A 138 -0.77 -17.76 5.11
C ILE A 138 -1.80 -16.64 4.97
N TYR A 139 -1.53 -15.63 4.15
CA TYR A 139 -2.47 -14.52 3.94
C TYR A 139 -3.74 -14.96 3.23
N TYR A 140 -3.63 -15.86 2.23
CA TYR A 140 -4.80 -16.45 1.59
C TYR A 140 -5.69 -17.19 2.60
N ALA A 141 -5.09 -18.03 3.44
CA ALA A 141 -5.82 -18.77 4.47
C ALA A 141 -6.43 -17.83 5.53
N PHE A 142 -5.76 -16.73 5.84
CA PHE A 142 -6.21 -15.74 6.83
C PHE A 142 -7.40 -14.90 6.35
N ASP A 143 -7.39 -14.47 5.07
CA ASP A 143 -8.47 -13.65 4.51
C ASP A 143 -9.70 -14.46 4.11
N GLY A 144 -9.60 -15.81 4.13
CA GLY A 144 -10.70 -16.72 3.88
C GLY A 144 -11.10 -16.87 2.41
N PRO A 145 -12.16 -17.65 2.11
CA PRO A 145 -12.56 -18.02 0.74
C PRO A 145 -13.14 -16.88 -0.12
N GLY A 146 -13.26 -15.67 0.42
CA GLY A 146 -13.73 -14.50 -0.34
C GLY A 146 -12.81 -14.05 -1.49
N ARG A 147 -11.60 -14.62 -1.62
CA ARG A 147 -10.64 -14.28 -2.69
C ARG A 147 -10.77 -15.12 -3.97
N GLY A 148 -11.78 -15.96 -4.09
CA GLY A 148 -11.98 -16.85 -5.24
C GLY A 148 -11.50 -18.27 -5.01
N ALA A 149 -11.74 -19.14 -6.01
CA ALA A 149 -11.48 -20.57 -5.88
C ALA A 149 -9.96 -20.89 -5.88
N PHE A 150 -9.53 -21.63 -4.85
CA PHE A 150 -8.23 -22.28 -4.85
C PHE A 150 -8.18 -23.35 -5.98
N PRO A 151 -7.08 -23.48 -6.79
CA PRO A 151 -5.78 -22.80 -6.65
C PRO A 151 -5.61 -21.51 -7.49
N GLY A 152 -6.60 -21.11 -8.28
CA GLY A 152 -6.50 -20.00 -9.23
C GLY A 152 -6.17 -18.67 -8.54
N ALA A 153 -6.84 -18.38 -7.42
CA ALA A 153 -6.60 -17.16 -6.66
C ALA A 153 -5.18 -17.09 -6.08
N VAL A 154 -4.69 -18.21 -5.54
CA VAL A 154 -3.31 -18.29 -5.02
C VAL A 154 -2.29 -18.09 -6.13
N TRP A 155 -2.53 -18.66 -7.33
CA TRP A 155 -1.65 -18.49 -8.47
C TRP A 155 -1.62 -17.04 -8.96
N HIS A 156 -2.79 -16.40 -9.05
CA HIS A 156 -2.89 -14.98 -9.35
C HIS A 156 -2.11 -14.14 -8.32
N ASP A 157 -2.30 -14.40 -7.02
CA ASP A 157 -1.61 -13.67 -5.95
C ASP A 157 -0.09 -13.87 -5.98
N LEU A 158 0.39 -15.06 -6.36
CA LEU A 158 1.82 -15.32 -6.53
C LEU A 158 2.42 -14.55 -7.70
N LEU A 159 1.69 -14.38 -8.80
CA LEU A 159 2.18 -13.67 -9.99
C LEU A 159 2.11 -12.14 -9.83
N HIS A 160 1.10 -11.63 -9.12
CA HIS A 160 0.82 -10.20 -9.00
C HIS A 160 1.07 -9.65 -7.59
N ALA A 161 1.60 -10.49 -6.69
CA ALA A 161 1.81 -10.14 -5.28
C ALA A 161 0.53 -9.65 -4.56
N GLY A 162 -0.65 -10.16 -4.98
CA GLY A 162 -1.97 -9.72 -4.54
C GLY A 162 -2.37 -10.15 -3.14
N ALA A 163 -1.62 -11.10 -2.53
CA ALA A 163 -1.97 -11.68 -1.24
C ALA A 163 -2.08 -10.63 -0.11
N ARG A 164 -1.24 -9.60 -0.13
CA ARG A 164 -1.27 -8.44 0.79
C ARG A 164 -0.51 -7.26 0.18
N TYR A 165 -0.92 -6.06 0.53
CA TYR A 165 -0.44 -4.78 0.03
C TYR A 165 1.09 -4.58 0.08
N HIS A 166 1.83 -5.29 0.94
CA HIS A 166 3.29 -5.20 1.04
C HIS A 166 4.04 -6.28 0.25
N MET A 167 3.36 -7.36 -0.20
CA MET A 167 4.01 -8.53 -0.83
C MET A 167 4.68 -8.18 -2.18
N TYR A 168 4.20 -7.14 -2.89
CA TYR A 168 4.81 -6.67 -4.14
C TYR A 168 6.30 -6.35 -3.99
N PHE A 169 6.72 -5.92 -2.82
CA PHE A 169 8.10 -5.59 -2.52
C PHE A 169 9.06 -6.80 -2.70
N LEU A 170 8.59 -8.00 -2.33
CA LEU A 170 9.37 -9.23 -2.54
C LEU A 170 9.48 -9.54 -4.03
N LEU A 171 8.39 -9.34 -4.78
CA LEU A 171 8.36 -9.54 -6.23
C LEU A 171 9.34 -8.61 -6.93
N VAL A 172 9.34 -7.31 -6.60
CA VAL A 172 10.33 -6.34 -7.13
C VAL A 172 11.76 -6.70 -6.70
N THR A 173 11.95 -7.14 -5.46
CA THR A 173 13.28 -7.59 -4.98
C THR A 173 13.79 -8.80 -5.80
N MET A 174 12.92 -9.73 -6.17
CA MET A 174 13.26 -10.84 -7.06
C MET A 174 13.64 -10.35 -8.46
N GLN A 175 12.92 -9.36 -8.99
CA GLN A 175 13.27 -8.71 -10.27
C GLN A 175 14.65 -8.02 -10.20
N VAL A 176 14.96 -7.31 -9.10
CA VAL A 176 16.30 -6.73 -8.89
C VAL A 176 17.38 -7.82 -8.92
N TYR A 177 17.16 -8.97 -8.28
CA TYR A 177 18.12 -10.07 -8.32
C TYR A 177 18.28 -10.65 -9.73
N LEU A 178 17.20 -10.73 -10.50
CA LEU A 178 17.21 -11.23 -11.87
C LEU A 178 18.08 -10.34 -12.77
N VAL A 179 17.86 -9.01 -12.72
CA VAL A 179 18.54 -8.05 -13.59
C VAL A 179 19.90 -7.58 -13.04
N PHE A 180 20.29 -7.97 -11.84
CA PHE A 180 21.54 -7.52 -11.23
C PHE A 180 22.80 -7.80 -12.08
N PRO A 181 22.93 -8.91 -12.82
CA PRO A 181 24.04 -9.09 -13.77
C PRO A 181 24.10 -7.97 -14.82
N LEU A 182 22.95 -7.56 -15.36
CA LEU A 182 22.85 -6.44 -16.32
C LEU A 182 23.23 -5.11 -15.67
N ILE A 183 22.73 -4.81 -14.46
CA ILE A 183 23.10 -3.60 -13.71
C ILE A 183 24.62 -3.54 -13.53
N ARG A 184 25.23 -4.65 -13.10
CA ARG A 184 26.68 -4.72 -12.95
C ARG A 184 27.42 -4.50 -14.27
N TRP A 185 26.93 -5.08 -15.37
CA TRP A 185 27.52 -4.91 -16.70
C TRP A 185 27.43 -3.46 -17.16
N VAL A 186 26.27 -2.80 -16.99
CA VAL A 186 26.09 -1.38 -17.29
C VAL A 186 27.08 -0.53 -16.50
N LEU A 187 27.21 -0.72 -15.19
CA LEU A 187 28.16 0.01 -14.35
C LEU A 187 29.61 -0.19 -14.83
N ALA A 188 29.99 -1.40 -15.21
CA ALA A 188 31.33 -1.66 -15.71
C ALA A 188 31.58 -0.99 -17.08
N LYS A 189 30.58 -0.94 -17.95
CA LYS A 189 30.66 -0.30 -19.28
C LYS A 189 30.60 1.23 -19.23
N THR A 190 29.93 1.79 -18.25
CA THR A 190 29.80 3.25 -18.04
C THR A 190 30.82 3.77 -17.02
N ALA A 191 31.87 3.02 -16.72
CA ALA A 191 32.92 3.47 -15.81
C ALA A 191 33.47 4.86 -16.23
N GLY A 192 33.53 5.80 -15.28
CA GLY A 192 33.86 7.22 -15.56
C GLY A 192 32.61 8.09 -15.88
N HIS A 193 31.47 7.53 -16.25
CA HIS A 193 30.27 8.27 -16.63
C HIS A 193 29.06 7.99 -15.71
N HIS A 194 29.29 7.51 -14.49
CA HIS A 194 28.20 7.13 -13.56
C HIS A 194 27.33 8.32 -13.16
N LEU A 195 27.85 9.56 -13.21
CA LEU A 195 27.04 10.76 -12.98
C LEU A 195 26.00 10.94 -14.10
N LEU A 196 26.38 10.70 -15.35
CA LEU A 196 25.45 10.74 -16.48
C LEU A 196 24.39 9.63 -16.38
N LEU A 197 24.80 8.42 -15.99
CA LEU A 197 23.89 7.31 -15.76
C LEU A 197 22.90 7.64 -14.64
N PHE A 198 23.34 8.26 -13.55
CA PHE A 198 22.48 8.71 -12.46
C PHE A 198 21.51 9.82 -12.94
N ALA A 199 22.01 10.80 -13.71
CA ALA A 199 21.17 11.87 -14.26
C ALA A 199 20.08 11.31 -15.21
N ALA A 200 20.43 10.36 -16.07
CA ALA A 200 19.45 9.69 -16.93
C ALA A 200 18.38 8.94 -16.13
N ALA A 201 18.78 8.19 -15.09
CA ALA A 201 17.86 7.50 -14.20
C ALA A 201 16.97 8.49 -13.41
N LEU A 202 17.50 9.65 -13.02
CA LEU A 202 16.77 10.72 -12.34
C LEU A 202 15.72 11.32 -13.27
N VAL A 203 16.09 11.68 -14.49
CA VAL A 203 15.13 12.20 -15.49
C VAL A 203 14.03 11.19 -15.76
N TYR A 204 14.39 9.93 -15.99
CA TYR A 204 13.41 8.85 -16.18
C TYR A 204 12.43 8.77 -14.99
N GLN A 205 12.95 8.76 -13.77
CA GLN A 205 12.10 8.63 -12.57
C GLN A 205 11.18 9.83 -12.37
N VAL A 206 11.69 11.06 -12.61
CA VAL A 206 10.86 12.27 -12.53
C VAL A 206 9.75 12.24 -13.57
N VAL A 207 10.07 11.91 -14.83
CA VAL A 207 9.07 11.80 -15.90
C VAL A 207 8.02 10.74 -15.56
N LEU A 208 8.45 9.57 -15.11
CA LEU A 208 7.55 8.46 -14.78
C LEU A 208 6.62 8.84 -13.62
N THR A 209 7.17 9.30 -12.48
CA THR A 209 6.35 9.63 -11.30
C THR A 209 5.41 10.81 -11.57
N THR A 210 5.87 11.82 -12.33
CA THR A 210 5.02 12.94 -12.74
C THR A 210 3.90 12.46 -13.67
N SER A 211 4.20 11.58 -14.62
CA SER A 211 3.19 11.02 -15.54
C SER A 211 2.13 10.21 -14.80
N ILE A 212 2.53 9.41 -13.81
CA ILE A 212 1.60 8.63 -12.97
C ILE A 212 0.76 9.57 -12.10
N GLN A 213 1.40 10.45 -11.35
CA GLN A 213 0.73 11.29 -10.35
C GLN A 213 -0.27 12.27 -10.96
N TYR A 214 0.08 12.87 -12.10
CA TYR A 214 -0.74 13.90 -12.74
C TYR A 214 -1.47 13.39 -13.98
N HIS A 215 -1.48 12.08 -14.24
CA HIS A 215 -2.17 11.44 -15.37
C HIS A 215 -1.87 12.15 -16.71
N LEU A 216 -0.59 12.43 -16.97
CA LEU A 216 -0.18 13.21 -18.15
C LEU A 216 -0.47 12.45 -19.46
N VAL A 217 -0.46 11.12 -19.45
CA VAL A 217 -0.80 10.28 -20.60
C VAL A 217 -2.23 9.76 -20.42
N ARG A 218 -3.18 10.35 -21.15
CA ARG A 218 -4.62 10.08 -20.98
C ARG A 218 -5.18 9.07 -21.96
N THR A 219 -4.50 8.78 -23.06
CA THR A 219 -4.99 7.91 -24.16
C THR A 219 -3.86 7.02 -24.70
N GLY A 220 -4.26 5.92 -25.36
CA GLY A 220 -3.33 4.96 -25.97
C GLY A 220 -2.86 3.85 -25.03
N PRO A 221 -2.08 2.87 -25.56
CA PRO A 221 -1.63 1.70 -24.78
C PRO A 221 -0.79 2.06 -23.55
N LEU A 222 -0.02 3.15 -23.63
CA LEU A 222 0.83 3.62 -22.54
C LEU A 222 -0.01 4.17 -21.38
N SER A 223 -1.19 4.75 -21.64
CA SER A 223 -2.06 5.27 -20.58
C SER A 223 -2.62 4.13 -19.73
N GLY A 224 -2.99 3.01 -20.32
CA GLY A 224 -3.43 1.81 -19.59
C GLY A 224 -2.33 1.33 -18.65
N TRP A 225 -1.11 1.17 -19.17
CA TRP A 225 0.03 0.74 -18.36
C TRP A 225 0.38 1.71 -17.21
N LEU A 226 0.40 3.03 -17.44
CA LEU A 226 0.69 4.04 -16.42
C LEU A 226 -0.42 4.17 -15.38
N ASN A 227 -1.68 3.90 -15.74
CA ASN A 227 -2.83 4.05 -14.85
C ASN A 227 -3.25 2.72 -14.20
N GLU A 228 -2.63 1.59 -14.56
CA GLU A 228 -2.90 0.31 -13.92
C GLU A 228 -2.43 0.32 -12.46
N ALA A 229 -3.28 -0.18 -11.56
CA ALA A 229 -2.96 -0.32 -10.14
C ALA A 229 -1.72 -1.21 -9.89
N GLY A 230 -1.30 -1.97 -10.90
CA GLY A 230 -0.16 -2.88 -10.85
C GLY A 230 1.20 -2.26 -11.14
N ILE A 231 1.31 -0.98 -11.53
CA ILE A 231 2.62 -0.40 -11.91
C ILE A 231 3.66 -0.49 -10.80
N GLY A 232 3.25 -0.41 -9.54
CA GLY A 232 4.13 -0.51 -8.38
C GLY A 232 4.77 -1.89 -8.16
N ILE A 233 4.33 -2.94 -8.86
CA ILE A 233 4.91 -4.30 -8.77
C ILE A 233 6.08 -4.52 -9.74
N TRP A 234 6.38 -3.53 -10.60
CA TRP A 234 7.42 -3.63 -11.61
C TRP A 234 8.67 -2.82 -11.26
N LEU A 235 9.81 -3.36 -11.61
CA LEU A 235 11.13 -2.78 -11.33
C LEU A 235 11.32 -1.39 -11.94
N GLU A 236 10.72 -1.13 -13.09
CA GLU A 236 10.81 0.16 -13.79
C GLU A 236 10.30 1.33 -12.95
N SER A 237 9.42 1.08 -12.01
CA SER A 237 8.95 2.11 -11.05
C SER A 237 10.04 2.57 -10.07
N TYR A 238 11.18 1.90 -10.02
CA TYR A 238 12.23 2.09 -9.01
C TYR A 238 13.63 2.24 -9.60
N VAL A 239 13.75 2.53 -10.89
CA VAL A 239 15.02 2.58 -11.62
C VAL A 239 16.05 3.49 -10.96
N LEU A 240 15.66 4.70 -10.58
CA LEU A 240 16.57 5.66 -9.93
C LEU A 240 17.17 5.09 -8.63
N TYR A 241 16.35 4.48 -7.80
CA TYR A 241 16.78 3.99 -6.50
C TYR A 241 17.70 2.78 -6.62
N VAL A 242 17.40 1.91 -7.59
CA VAL A 242 18.22 0.73 -7.88
C VAL A 242 19.53 1.14 -8.54
N VAL A 243 19.52 2.00 -9.55
CA VAL A 243 20.73 2.51 -10.21
C VAL A 243 21.55 3.37 -9.25
N GLY A 244 20.92 4.28 -8.52
CA GLY A 244 21.59 5.14 -7.54
C GLY A 244 22.23 4.33 -6.41
N GLY A 245 21.51 3.36 -5.85
CA GLY A 245 22.05 2.44 -4.85
C GLY A 245 23.21 1.61 -5.39
N ALA A 246 23.14 1.16 -6.65
CA ALA A 246 24.20 0.43 -7.30
C ALA A 246 25.45 1.31 -7.53
N ILE A 247 25.29 2.56 -7.92
CA ILE A 247 26.39 3.53 -8.05
C ILE A 247 27.04 3.79 -6.68
N VAL A 248 26.24 3.99 -5.63
CA VAL A 248 26.77 4.16 -4.27
C VAL A 248 27.54 2.90 -3.83
N GLY A 249 27.04 1.72 -4.13
CA GLY A 249 27.72 0.46 -3.84
C GLY A 249 29.02 0.26 -4.64
N TRP A 250 29.08 0.78 -5.89
CA TRP A 250 30.26 0.74 -6.74
C TRP A 250 31.37 1.66 -6.21
N HIS A 251 31.03 2.89 -5.82
CA HIS A 251 31.94 3.90 -5.28
C HIS A 251 31.93 3.97 -3.75
N PHE A 252 31.57 2.87 -3.07
CA PHE A 252 31.27 2.87 -1.64
C PHE A 252 32.34 3.51 -0.76
N GLU A 253 33.60 3.19 -0.98
CA GLU A 253 34.70 3.71 -0.18
C GLU A 253 34.88 5.23 -0.36
N GLN A 254 34.79 5.71 -1.61
CA GLN A 254 34.88 7.14 -1.94
C GLN A 254 33.72 7.94 -1.35
N ILE A 255 32.50 7.41 -1.48
CA ILE A 255 31.28 8.03 -0.93
C ILE A 255 31.30 8.02 0.60
N CYS A 256 31.76 6.95 1.23
CA CYS A 256 31.95 6.92 2.67
C CYS A 256 33.01 7.93 3.15
N ALA A 257 34.12 8.07 2.42
CA ALA A 257 35.16 9.07 2.73
C ALA A 257 34.61 10.50 2.60
N PHE A 258 33.87 10.79 1.52
CA PHE A 258 33.17 12.07 1.35
C PHE A 258 32.15 12.31 2.48
N THR A 259 31.32 11.31 2.77
CA THR A 259 30.29 11.41 3.81
C THR A 259 30.91 11.65 5.18
N ARG A 260 32.04 10.99 5.52
CA ARG A 260 32.74 11.21 6.79
C ARG A 260 33.31 12.63 6.96
N ARG A 261 33.60 13.32 5.88
CA ARG A 261 34.01 14.73 5.93
C ARG A 261 32.85 15.65 6.35
N HIS A 262 31.61 15.25 6.08
CA HIS A 262 30.40 16.08 6.21
C HIS A 262 29.37 15.56 7.23
N TYR A 263 29.57 14.38 7.87
CA TYR A 263 28.59 13.71 8.75
C TYR A 263 28.47 14.32 10.16
N ARG A 264 28.56 15.64 10.28
CA ARG A 264 28.26 16.32 11.55
C ARG A 264 26.76 16.18 11.86
N PRO A 265 26.35 16.02 13.15
CA PRO A 265 24.94 15.90 13.50
C PRO A 265 24.06 17.02 12.94
N ARG A 266 24.56 18.27 12.93
CA ARG A 266 23.87 19.42 12.34
C ARG A 266 23.67 19.28 10.82
N THR A 267 24.66 18.81 10.08
CA THR A 267 24.57 18.59 8.64
C THR A 267 23.60 17.47 8.32
N ILE A 268 23.61 16.36 9.10
CA ILE A 268 22.68 15.25 8.93
C ILE A 268 21.25 15.75 9.17
N ALA A 269 21.02 16.50 10.25
CA ALA A 269 19.71 17.07 10.56
C ALA A 269 19.24 18.06 9.50
N LEU A 270 20.14 18.91 8.98
CA LEU A 270 19.84 19.87 7.90
C LEU A 270 19.41 19.15 6.61
N VAL A 271 20.17 18.14 6.17
CA VAL A 271 19.86 17.41 4.93
C VAL A 271 18.57 16.59 5.08
N ALA A 272 18.36 15.93 6.21
CA ALA A 272 17.10 15.24 6.49
C ALA A 272 15.92 16.23 6.57
N GLY A 273 16.13 17.38 7.25
CA GLY A 273 15.14 18.44 7.35
C GLY A 273 14.77 19.05 6.00
N LEU A 274 15.72 19.18 5.07
CA LEU A 274 15.47 19.64 3.70
C LEU A 274 14.50 18.68 2.97
N GLY A 275 14.67 17.36 3.12
CA GLY A 275 13.72 16.37 2.58
C GLY A 275 12.32 16.56 3.17
N VAL A 276 12.21 16.66 4.50
CA VAL A 276 10.92 16.89 5.16
C VAL A 276 10.27 18.17 4.69
N VAL A 277 11.01 19.28 4.64
CA VAL A 277 10.48 20.59 4.19
C VAL A 277 10.04 20.53 2.73
N ALA A 278 10.79 19.88 1.84
CA ALA A 278 10.39 19.70 0.46
C ALA A 278 9.11 18.87 0.33
N GLY A 279 9.03 17.73 1.01
CA GLY A 279 7.85 16.86 1.01
C GLY A 279 6.61 17.57 1.55
N LEU A 280 6.71 18.19 2.72
CA LEU A 280 5.61 18.93 3.33
C LEU A 280 5.24 20.17 2.52
N GLY A 281 6.22 20.87 1.92
CA GLY A 281 5.97 22.04 1.07
C GLY A 281 5.14 21.68 -0.16
N VAL A 282 5.48 20.59 -0.85
CA VAL A 282 4.67 20.08 -1.98
C VAL A 282 3.32 19.57 -1.51
N TYR A 283 3.27 18.82 -0.41
CA TYR A 283 2.03 18.30 0.16
C TYR A 283 1.03 19.41 0.48
N PHE A 284 1.45 20.41 1.26
CA PHE A 284 0.59 21.55 1.61
C PHE A 284 0.29 22.44 0.39
N GLY A 285 1.24 22.62 -0.51
CA GLY A 285 1.01 23.34 -1.77
C GLY A 285 -0.09 22.71 -2.61
N GLN A 286 -0.10 21.36 -2.73
CA GLN A 286 -1.15 20.64 -3.45
C GLN A 286 -2.52 20.77 -2.77
N ILE A 287 -2.58 20.78 -1.45
CA ILE A 287 -3.84 20.92 -0.72
C ILE A 287 -4.37 22.37 -0.80
N TYR A 288 -3.56 23.35 -0.42
CA TYR A 288 -4.04 24.73 -0.22
C TYR A 288 -4.00 25.58 -1.49
N ILE A 289 -3.13 25.26 -2.45
CA ILE A 289 -3.02 25.97 -3.72
C ILE A 289 -3.66 25.15 -4.85
N GLY A 290 -3.38 23.84 -4.89
CA GLY A 290 -3.84 22.94 -5.94
C GLY A 290 -5.23 22.33 -5.70
N GLY A 291 -5.85 22.53 -4.52
CA GLY A 291 -7.18 21.98 -4.19
C GLY A 291 -7.23 20.45 -4.09
N SER A 292 -6.08 19.77 -3.98
CA SER A 292 -6.01 18.31 -3.88
C SER A 292 -6.49 17.82 -2.52
N THR A 293 -7.04 16.59 -2.48
CA THR A 293 -7.35 15.94 -1.21
C THR A 293 -6.08 15.52 -0.48
N PRO A 294 -6.09 15.39 0.87
CA PRO A 294 -4.94 14.88 1.62
C PRO A 294 -4.45 13.51 1.13
N ALA A 295 -5.36 12.63 0.72
CA ALA A 295 -5.03 11.31 0.18
C ALA A 295 -4.28 11.42 -1.16
N THR A 296 -4.73 12.27 -2.08
CA THR A 296 -4.05 12.51 -3.36
C THR A 296 -2.71 13.19 -3.18
N ALA A 297 -2.64 14.19 -2.29
CA ALA A 297 -1.41 14.94 -2.02
C ALA A 297 -0.34 14.07 -1.34
N SER A 298 -0.73 13.06 -0.55
CA SER A 298 0.18 12.08 0.07
C SER A 298 0.37 10.81 -0.74
N ALA A 299 -0.02 10.79 -2.02
CA ALA A 299 0.11 9.60 -2.85
C ALA A 299 1.57 9.15 -3.00
N VAL A 300 1.76 7.84 -3.12
CA VAL A 300 3.07 7.18 -3.04
C VAL A 300 4.01 7.45 -4.23
N PHE A 301 3.45 7.88 -5.38
CA PHE A 301 4.22 8.24 -6.58
C PHE A 301 4.39 9.76 -6.75
N GLN A 302 4.31 10.53 -5.67
CA GLN A 302 4.62 11.96 -5.72
C GLN A 302 6.07 12.18 -6.16
N PRO A 303 6.34 13.07 -7.15
CA PRO A 303 7.72 13.34 -7.59
C PRO A 303 8.65 13.82 -6.49
N VAL A 304 8.11 14.49 -5.46
CA VAL A 304 8.90 14.98 -4.32
C VAL A 304 9.50 13.85 -3.48
N VAL A 305 8.92 12.65 -3.50
CA VAL A 305 9.47 11.46 -2.83
C VAL A 305 10.89 11.16 -3.31
N ILE A 306 11.26 11.56 -4.54
CA ILE A 306 12.63 11.45 -5.05
C ILE A 306 13.59 12.29 -4.18
N VAL A 307 13.23 13.54 -3.90
CA VAL A 307 14.06 14.44 -3.07
C VAL A 307 14.17 13.91 -1.65
N GLU A 308 13.05 13.48 -1.06
CA GLU A 308 13.02 12.88 0.27
C GLU A 308 13.89 11.62 0.34
N ALA A 309 13.76 10.70 -0.63
CA ALA A 309 14.52 9.45 -0.64
C ALA A 309 16.04 9.67 -0.81
N LEU A 310 16.46 10.64 -1.60
CA LEU A 310 17.87 10.96 -1.77
C LEU A 310 18.46 11.64 -0.53
N THR A 311 17.75 12.60 0.07
CA THR A 311 18.18 13.28 1.29
C THR A 311 18.20 12.35 2.48
N PHE A 312 17.15 11.55 2.70
CA PHE A 312 17.09 10.54 3.76
C PHE A 312 18.11 9.42 3.53
N GLY A 313 18.31 8.98 2.27
CA GLY A 313 19.32 7.99 1.92
C GLY A 313 20.71 8.40 2.36
N TRP A 314 21.11 9.66 2.05
CA TRP A 314 22.36 10.20 2.51
C TRP A 314 22.41 10.41 4.03
N ALA A 315 21.35 10.95 4.63
CA ALA A 315 21.28 11.18 6.08
C ALA A 315 21.38 9.87 6.88
N LEU A 316 20.73 8.80 6.42
CA LEU A 316 20.82 7.46 7.02
C LEU A 316 22.22 6.86 6.87
N LEU A 317 22.86 7.02 5.72
CA LEU A 317 24.24 6.59 5.51
C LEU A 317 25.19 7.35 6.44
N ALA A 318 25.08 8.68 6.48
CA ALA A 318 25.89 9.55 7.34
C ALA A 318 25.67 9.24 8.83
N GLY A 319 24.43 9.10 9.24
CA GLY A 319 24.07 8.74 10.63
C GLY A 319 24.57 7.35 11.01
N GLY A 320 24.43 6.37 10.13
CA GLY A 320 24.94 5.02 10.33
C GLY A 320 26.45 4.95 10.42
N LEU A 321 27.19 5.70 9.59
CA LEU A 321 28.64 5.82 9.67
C LEU A 321 29.07 6.52 10.96
N LEU A 322 28.45 7.66 11.29
CA LEU A 322 28.73 8.39 12.53
C LEU A 322 28.51 7.51 13.78
N TRP A 323 27.41 6.75 13.79
CA TRP A 323 27.13 5.81 14.87
C TRP A 323 28.17 4.69 14.93
N SER A 324 28.55 4.14 13.78
CA SER A 324 29.55 3.08 13.69
C SER A 324 30.92 3.56 14.18
N ASP A 325 31.35 4.76 13.74
CA ASP A 325 32.65 5.33 14.04
C ASP A 325 32.75 5.80 15.53
N ARG A 326 31.58 6.07 16.19
CA ARG A 326 31.49 6.39 17.62
C ARG A 326 31.34 5.15 18.53
N GLY A 327 31.72 3.98 18.05
CA GLY A 327 31.73 2.74 18.84
C GLY A 327 30.44 1.92 18.81
N ALA A 328 29.48 2.28 17.95
CA ALA A 328 28.26 1.49 17.66
C ALA A 328 27.53 1.04 18.92
N ARG A 329 27.14 1.98 19.79
CA ARG A 329 26.37 1.68 21.02
C ARG A 329 25.16 0.79 20.70
N HIS A 330 24.93 -0.23 21.52
CA HIS A 330 23.87 -1.23 21.28
C HIS A 330 24.01 -2.05 19.99
N ARG A 331 25.23 -2.22 19.45
CA ARG A 331 25.50 -2.98 18.21
C ARG A 331 24.82 -4.35 18.19
N LYS A 332 24.84 -5.11 19.31
CA LYS A 332 24.18 -6.43 19.36
C LYS A 332 22.67 -6.35 19.13
N PHE A 333 22.02 -5.33 19.65
CA PHE A 333 20.59 -5.06 19.46
C PHE A 333 20.30 -4.71 17.98
N CYS A 334 21.04 -3.75 17.41
CA CYS A 334 20.88 -3.36 16.01
C CYS A 334 21.13 -4.53 15.04
N ALA A 335 22.16 -5.33 15.30
CA ALA A 335 22.45 -6.54 14.50
C ALA A 335 21.33 -7.60 14.63
N ALA A 336 20.75 -7.78 15.81
CA ALA A 336 19.63 -8.71 16.03
C ALA A 336 18.36 -8.23 15.31
N GLY A 337 18.04 -6.94 15.37
CA GLY A 337 16.93 -6.30 14.67
C GLY A 337 17.10 -6.38 13.16
N SER A 338 18.28 -5.99 12.63
CA SER A 338 18.64 -6.12 11.22
C SER A 338 18.53 -7.56 10.73
N ALA A 339 18.97 -8.53 11.51
CA ALA A 339 18.88 -9.95 11.17
C ALA A 339 17.44 -10.46 11.17
N SER A 340 16.51 -9.82 11.89
CA SER A 340 15.09 -10.18 11.95
C SER A 340 14.22 -9.34 11.01
N SER A 341 14.75 -8.29 10.36
CA SER A 341 14.00 -7.31 9.56
C SER A 341 13.11 -7.95 8.50
N PHE A 342 13.58 -8.98 7.80
CA PHE A 342 12.78 -9.66 6.79
C PHE A 342 11.57 -10.41 7.40
N GLY A 343 11.76 -11.06 8.56
CA GLY A 343 10.64 -11.69 9.28
C GLY A 343 9.67 -10.68 9.86
N ILE A 344 10.16 -9.52 10.35
CA ILE A 344 9.32 -8.40 10.78
C ILE A 344 8.49 -7.90 9.60
N PHE A 345 9.14 -7.68 8.43
CA PHE A 345 8.46 -7.26 7.21
C PHE A 345 7.32 -8.21 6.81
N LEU A 346 7.52 -9.51 6.94
CA LEU A 346 6.51 -10.51 6.59
C LEU A 346 5.36 -10.59 7.59
N ALA A 347 5.64 -10.41 8.89
CA ALA A 347 4.67 -10.65 9.96
C ALA A 347 3.86 -9.41 10.37
N HIS A 348 4.40 -8.18 10.16
CA HIS A 348 3.79 -6.96 10.72
C HIS A 348 2.33 -6.70 10.27
N PRO A 349 1.88 -7.03 9.03
CA PRO A 349 0.49 -6.80 8.68
C PRO A 349 -0.50 -7.65 9.47
N LEU A 350 -0.13 -8.91 9.77
CA LEU A 350 -0.97 -9.75 10.65
C LEU A 350 -1.02 -9.22 12.07
N VAL A 351 0.14 -8.80 12.60
CA VAL A 351 0.22 -8.22 13.94
C VAL A 351 -0.57 -6.92 14.01
N LEU A 352 -0.43 -6.05 12.99
CA LEU A 352 -1.19 -4.80 12.90
C LEU A 352 -2.69 -5.08 12.86
N GLN A 353 -3.14 -6.01 12.02
CA GLN A 353 -4.55 -6.38 11.94
C GLN A 353 -5.08 -6.92 13.27
N GLY A 354 -4.31 -7.78 13.94
CA GLY A 354 -4.64 -8.27 15.27
C GLY A 354 -4.72 -7.17 16.32
N LEU A 355 -3.83 -6.17 16.26
CA LEU A 355 -3.86 -5.01 17.15
C LEU A 355 -5.09 -4.12 16.88
N LEU A 356 -5.34 -3.79 15.61
CA LEU A 356 -6.50 -2.97 15.22
C LEU A 356 -7.81 -3.65 15.60
N PHE A 357 -7.86 -4.96 15.41
CA PHE A 357 -8.97 -5.78 15.85
C PHE A 357 -9.14 -5.71 17.38
N ALA A 358 -8.10 -5.97 18.16
CA ALA A 358 -8.16 -5.86 19.62
C ALA A 358 -8.58 -4.45 20.07
N ALA A 359 -8.14 -3.41 19.37
CA ALA A 359 -8.51 -2.02 19.66
C ALA A 359 -9.95 -1.67 19.24
N SER A 360 -10.60 -2.46 18.37
CA SER A 360 -12.01 -2.28 18.03
C SER A 360 -12.93 -2.67 19.19
N PHE A 361 -12.51 -3.62 20.02
CA PHE A 361 -13.21 -3.94 21.25
C PHE A 361 -13.18 -2.78 22.25
N GLY A 362 -14.31 -2.48 22.87
CA GLY A 362 -14.43 -1.39 23.82
C GLY A 362 -14.30 0.02 23.22
N GLY A 363 -14.36 0.14 21.89
CA GLY A 363 -14.38 1.44 21.21
C GLY A 363 -13.03 2.19 21.18
N VAL A 364 -11.92 1.55 21.59
CA VAL A 364 -10.60 2.19 21.63
C VAL A 364 -10.17 2.69 20.25
N LEU A 365 -10.37 1.90 19.19
CA LEU A 365 -10.04 2.30 17.83
C LEU A 365 -10.88 3.48 17.35
N ALA A 366 -12.18 3.48 17.67
CA ALA A 366 -13.07 4.60 17.35
C ALA A 366 -12.66 5.88 18.12
N ALA A 367 -12.31 5.74 19.40
CA ALA A 367 -11.81 6.85 20.21
C ALA A 367 -10.49 7.42 19.67
N VAL A 368 -9.56 6.58 19.20
CA VAL A 368 -8.31 7.03 18.58
C VAL A 368 -8.60 7.79 17.29
N ARG A 369 -9.49 7.27 16.43
CA ARG A 369 -9.84 7.89 15.13
C ARG A 369 -10.62 9.19 15.26
N SER A 370 -11.35 9.37 16.35
CA SER A 370 -12.09 10.61 16.67
C SER A 370 -11.30 11.60 17.53
N ALA A 371 -10.11 11.21 17.97
CA ALA A 371 -9.26 12.06 18.81
C ALA A 371 -8.70 13.26 18.01
N PRO A 372 -8.30 14.35 18.67
CA PRO A 372 -7.54 15.42 18.04
C PRO A 372 -6.30 14.86 17.32
N PRO A 373 -5.90 15.41 16.15
CA PRO A 373 -4.85 14.83 15.30
C PRO A 373 -3.52 14.55 16.02
N ALA A 374 -3.15 15.35 17.00
CA ALA A 374 -1.93 15.15 17.79
C ALA A 374 -2.03 13.87 18.68
N LEU A 375 -3.19 13.61 19.27
CA LEU A 375 -3.42 12.42 20.07
C LEU A 375 -3.57 11.16 19.21
N GLU A 376 -4.22 11.27 18.05
CA GLU A 376 -4.28 10.20 17.05
C GLU A 376 -2.86 9.79 16.63
N LEU A 377 -2.01 10.76 16.24
CA LEU A 377 -0.62 10.49 15.88
C LEU A 377 0.19 9.90 17.05
N LEU A 378 0.00 10.39 18.28
CA LEU A 378 0.67 9.83 19.44
C LEU A 378 0.25 8.38 19.67
N ALA A 379 -1.02 8.05 19.54
CA ALA A 379 -1.52 6.67 19.65
C ALA A 379 -0.96 5.77 18.54
N LEU A 380 -0.96 6.23 17.28
CA LEU A 380 -0.49 5.44 16.15
C LEU A 380 1.03 5.30 16.14
N LEU A 381 1.78 6.39 16.24
CA LEU A 381 3.24 6.37 16.15
C LEU A 381 3.92 6.05 17.49
N GLY A 382 3.38 6.56 18.59
CA GLY A 382 3.97 6.39 19.92
C GLY A 382 3.63 5.07 20.59
N VAL A 383 2.49 4.46 20.25
CA VAL A 383 2.04 3.20 20.87
C VAL A 383 1.94 2.08 19.83
N ALA A 384 1.12 2.25 18.78
CA ALA A 384 0.85 1.15 17.86
C ALA A 384 2.09 0.72 17.08
N VAL A 385 2.90 1.64 16.56
CA VAL A 385 4.15 1.29 15.83
C VAL A 385 5.13 0.51 16.69
N PRO A 386 5.50 0.94 17.93
CA PRO A 386 6.36 0.14 18.80
C PRO A 386 5.79 -1.23 19.15
N VAL A 387 4.48 -1.34 19.40
CA VAL A 387 3.81 -2.60 19.71
C VAL A 387 3.86 -3.55 18.51
N VAL A 388 3.46 -3.08 17.32
CA VAL A 388 3.48 -3.88 16.07
C VAL A 388 4.90 -4.30 15.73
N TYR A 389 5.86 -3.38 15.82
CA TYR A 389 7.27 -3.67 15.57
C TYR A 389 7.83 -4.72 16.55
N GLY A 390 7.61 -4.51 17.85
CA GLY A 390 8.09 -5.39 18.91
C GLY A 390 7.49 -6.80 18.83
N ALA A 391 6.16 -6.89 18.64
CA ALA A 391 5.47 -8.17 18.49
C ALA A 391 5.92 -8.92 17.23
N SER A 392 6.05 -8.22 16.10
CA SER A 392 6.57 -8.80 14.86
C SER A 392 8.01 -9.28 15.02
N TRP A 393 8.85 -8.54 15.75
CA TRP A 393 10.21 -8.97 16.07
C TRP A 393 10.25 -10.20 16.96
N LEU A 394 9.39 -10.29 17.97
CA LEU A 394 9.25 -11.48 18.81
C LEU A 394 8.85 -12.71 18.00
N ILE A 395 7.84 -12.58 17.13
CA ILE A 395 7.38 -13.64 16.22
C ILE A 395 8.51 -14.07 15.29
N ALA A 396 9.19 -13.12 14.63
CA ALA A 396 10.32 -13.42 13.75
C ALA A 396 11.46 -14.09 14.50
N SER A 397 11.74 -13.65 15.74
CA SER A 397 12.78 -14.22 16.57
C SER A 397 12.46 -15.65 17.06
N ALA A 398 11.20 -15.93 17.37
CA ALA A 398 10.71 -17.27 17.69
C ALA A 398 10.78 -18.19 16.46
N ALA A 399 10.26 -17.75 15.30
CA ALA A 399 10.30 -18.47 14.04
C ALA A 399 11.74 -18.86 13.63
N ARG A 400 12.71 -17.96 13.86
CA ARG A 400 14.15 -18.22 13.58
C ARG A 400 14.76 -19.35 14.43
N ARG A 401 14.14 -19.73 15.53
CA ARG A 401 14.56 -20.85 16.39
C ARG A 401 13.95 -22.19 15.98
N THR A 402 13.10 -22.19 14.96
CA THR A 402 12.42 -23.39 14.45
C THR A 402 12.98 -23.81 13.08
N PRO A 403 12.82 -25.06 12.65
CA PRO A 403 13.17 -25.51 11.30
C PRO A 403 12.44 -24.74 10.19
N LEU A 404 11.32 -24.11 10.51
CA LEU A 404 10.54 -23.27 9.60
C LEU A 404 11.15 -21.88 9.36
N SER A 405 12.31 -21.60 9.96
CA SER A 405 12.99 -20.32 9.85
C SER A 405 13.11 -19.83 8.41
N LEU A 406 13.42 -20.71 7.46
CA LEU A 406 13.57 -20.36 6.05
C LEU A 406 12.25 -19.82 5.47
N VAL A 407 11.16 -20.55 5.66
CA VAL A 407 9.85 -20.20 5.07
C VAL A 407 9.14 -19.05 5.82
N LEU A 408 9.43 -18.87 7.12
CA LEU A 408 8.81 -17.81 7.91
C LEU A 408 9.64 -16.52 7.98
N THR A 409 10.96 -16.59 7.80
CA THR A 409 11.85 -15.43 8.00
C THR A 409 12.88 -15.24 6.90
N GLY A 410 12.87 -16.06 5.83
CA GLY A 410 13.88 -16.04 4.76
C GLY A 410 15.31 -16.27 5.25
N ARG A 411 15.48 -16.92 6.40
CA ARG A 411 16.79 -17.20 6.99
C ARG A 411 16.91 -18.67 7.31
N GLU A 412 18.07 -19.24 7.00
CA GLU A 412 18.36 -20.63 7.36
C GLU A 412 18.39 -20.82 8.87
N TYR A 413 17.86 -21.94 9.33
CA TYR A 413 17.88 -22.35 10.74
C TYR A 413 19.31 -22.54 11.22
N ARG A 414 19.68 -21.89 12.31
CA ARG A 414 20.94 -22.10 13.02
C ARG A 414 20.68 -22.98 14.23
N GLY A 415 20.67 -24.31 14.03
CA GLY A 415 20.63 -25.27 15.14
C GLY A 415 21.80 -25.03 16.08
N GLY A 416 21.50 -24.93 17.39
CA GLY A 416 22.47 -24.61 18.41
C GLY A 416 23.57 -25.66 18.56
N ARG A 417 24.67 -25.46 17.87
CA ARG A 417 25.98 -25.94 18.25
C ARG A 417 27.04 -25.08 17.55
N LYS A 418 27.84 -24.36 18.35
CA LYS A 418 29.14 -23.84 17.93
C LYS A 418 29.97 -25.01 17.47
N GLY A 419 30.26 -25.12 16.20
CA GLY A 419 31.07 -26.24 15.69
C GLY A 419 31.45 -26.08 14.24
N ARG A 420 32.69 -25.71 13.98
CA ARG A 420 33.53 -25.87 12.79
C ARG A 420 32.96 -25.51 11.42
N GLU A 421 33.57 -24.50 10.85
CA GLU A 421 33.55 -24.20 9.42
C GLU A 421 33.77 -25.48 8.60
N GLY A 422 32.90 -25.68 7.61
CA GLY A 422 33.17 -26.61 6.51
C GLY A 422 32.27 -27.82 6.33
N ARG A 423 31.24 -28.10 7.13
CA ARG A 423 30.32 -29.22 6.87
C ARG A 423 28.93 -28.71 6.44
N ARG A 424 28.51 -29.12 5.22
CA ARG A 424 27.10 -28.97 4.78
C ARG A 424 26.20 -29.54 5.87
N LEU A 425 25.47 -28.66 6.56
CA LEU A 425 24.46 -29.04 7.54
C LEU A 425 23.31 -29.77 6.80
N ARG A 426 23.33 -31.11 6.82
CA ARG A 426 22.08 -31.87 6.68
C ARG A 426 21.27 -31.55 7.92
N VAL A 427 20.15 -30.83 7.76
CA VAL A 427 19.17 -30.62 8.82
C VAL A 427 18.71 -32.00 9.28
N ARG A 428 19.25 -32.48 10.39
CA ARG A 428 18.68 -33.65 11.07
C ARG A 428 17.44 -33.15 11.79
N PHE A 429 16.26 -33.40 11.22
CA PHE A 429 14.99 -33.28 11.91
C PHE A 429 15.02 -34.20 13.12
N THR A 430 15.34 -33.67 14.28
CA THR A 430 15.17 -34.42 15.53
C THR A 430 13.66 -34.38 15.88
N ARG A 431 13.16 -35.47 16.47
CA ARG A 431 11.76 -35.57 16.92
C ARG A 431 11.33 -34.33 17.76
N ARG A 432 12.25 -33.79 18.56
CA ARG A 432 12.04 -32.54 19.33
C ARG A 432 11.87 -31.27 18.47
N THR A 433 12.69 -31.10 17.43
CA THR A 433 12.57 -29.91 16.54
C THR A 433 11.34 -30.01 15.67
N LEU A 434 10.93 -31.20 15.27
CA LEU A 434 9.67 -31.40 14.54
C LEU A 434 8.47 -31.11 15.46
N ILE A 435 8.46 -31.62 16.70
CA ILE A 435 7.40 -31.35 17.69
C ILE A 435 7.28 -29.87 17.99
N LEU A 436 8.40 -29.16 18.23
CA LEU A 436 8.37 -27.71 18.49
C LEU A 436 7.89 -26.90 17.28
N SER A 437 8.21 -27.34 16.07
CA SER A 437 7.73 -26.69 14.83
C SER A 437 6.25 -26.93 14.60
N VAL A 438 5.80 -28.17 14.80
CA VAL A 438 4.39 -28.52 14.70
C VAL A 438 3.60 -27.85 15.83
N ALA A 439 4.11 -27.85 17.07
CA ALA A 439 3.48 -27.16 18.18
C ALA A 439 3.38 -25.63 17.92
N PHE A 440 4.44 -24.99 17.38
CA PHE A 440 4.40 -23.59 17.00
C PHE A 440 3.37 -23.33 15.88
N LEU A 441 3.35 -24.16 14.84
CA LEU A 441 2.38 -24.02 13.74
C LEU A 441 0.95 -24.26 14.21
N VAL A 442 0.74 -25.29 15.03
CA VAL A 442 -0.57 -25.61 15.59
C VAL A 442 -1.01 -24.52 16.58
N THR A 443 -0.15 -24.08 17.50
CA THR A 443 -0.51 -23.04 18.47
C THR A 443 -0.70 -21.69 17.81
N PHE A 444 0.18 -21.31 16.88
CA PHE A 444 0.07 -20.07 16.13
C PHE A 444 -1.12 -20.12 15.14
N GLY A 445 -1.26 -21.21 14.40
CA GLY A 445 -2.36 -21.43 13.46
C GLY A 445 -3.71 -21.55 14.17
N THR A 446 -3.80 -22.27 15.28
CA THR A 446 -5.04 -22.36 16.08
C THR A 446 -5.35 -21.06 16.80
N ALA A 447 -4.38 -20.35 17.34
CA ALA A 447 -4.61 -19.03 17.94
C ALA A 447 -5.07 -18.00 16.89
N MET A 448 -4.50 -18.04 15.69
CA MET A 448 -4.90 -17.18 14.59
C MET A 448 -6.26 -17.60 14.00
N PHE A 449 -6.46 -18.90 13.75
CA PHE A 449 -7.71 -19.44 13.19
C PHE A 449 -8.86 -19.39 14.20
N ALA A 450 -8.64 -19.74 15.46
CA ALA A 450 -9.66 -19.59 16.52
C ALA A 450 -9.92 -18.11 16.82
N GLY A 451 -8.88 -17.28 16.84
CA GLY A 451 -9.02 -15.84 16.96
C GLY A 451 -9.92 -15.28 15.86
N THR A 452 -9.61 -15.51 14.58
CA THR A 452 -10.42 -15.03 13.44
C THR A 452 -11.84 -15.62 13.42
N ASN A 453 -12.02 -16.90 13.75
CA ASN A 453 -13.36 -17.50 13.73
C ASN A 453 -14.22 -17.08 14.95
N ILE A 454 -13.64 -16.98 16.13
CA ILE A 454 -14.34 -16.44 17.32
C ILE A 454 -14.72 -14.98 17.06
N ILE A 455 -13.83 -14.23 16.47
CA ILE A 455 -13.99 -12.84 16.09
C ILE A 455 -15.09 -12.68 15.05
N ASN A 456 -14.98 -13.40 13.95
CA ASN A 456 -15.99 -13.41 12.89
C ASN A 456 -17.35 -13.91 13.40
N ALA A 457 -17.39 -14.79 14.41
CA ALA A 457 -18.63 -15.27 15.02
C ALA A 457 -19.24 -14.27 16.03
N LEU A 458 -18.40 -13.50 16.75
CA LEU A 458 -18.86 -12.53 17.75
C LEU A 458 -19.23 -11.17 17.14
N GLU A 459 -18.63 -10.80 15.98
CA GLU A 459 -18.84 -9.51 15.30
C GLU A 459 -19.73 -9.58 14.06
N ARG A 460 -20.22 -10.75 13.65
CA ARG A 460 -21.10 -10.83 12.48
C ARG A 460 -22.47 -10.20 12.77
N THR A 461 -22.50 -8.87 12.71
CA THR A 461 -23.77 -8.17 12.49
C THR A 461 -24.23 -8.30 11.05
N THR A 462 -23.29 -8.64 10.12
CA THR A 462 -23.55 -8.84 8.70
C THR A 462 -22.86 -10.10 8.18
N TYR A 463 -23.44 -10.72 7.15
CA TYR A 463 -22.81 -11.79 6.39
C TYR A 463 -22.58 -11.35 4.95
N GLN A 464 -21.61 -11.99 4.29
CA GLN A 464 -21.39 -11.83 2.85
C GLN A 464 -21.37 -13.20 2.19
N ALA A 465 -22.12 -13.35 1.10
CA ALA A 465 -22.22 -14.58 0.33
C ALA A 465 -22.26 -14.30 -1.17
N THR A 466 -21.74 -15.23 -1.97
CA THR A 466 -21.82 -15.17 -3.43
C THR A 466 -22.81 -16.20 -3.92
N TYR A 467 -23.77 -15.75 -4.70
CA TYR A 467 -24.80 -16.56 -5.32
C TYR A 467 -24.66 -16.58 -6.84
N SER A 468 -25.33 -17.50 -7.50
CA SER A 468 -25.41 -17.54 -8.95
C SER A 468 -26.80 -17.95 -9.41
N LEU A 469 -27.20 -17.44 -10.58
CA LEU A 469 -28.46 -17.77 -11.23
C LEU A 469 -28.23 -17.85 -12.75
N GLU A 470 -29.15 -18.54 -13.43
CA GLU A 470 -29.19 -18.61 -14.89
C GLU A 470 -30.11 -17.51 -15.42
N ALA A 471 -29.60 -16.65 -16.30
CA ALA A 471 -30.38 -15.59 -16.94
C ALA A 471 -29.81 -15.18 -18.29
N GLY A 472 -30.68 -14.94 -19.25
CA GLY A 472 -30.26 -14.53 -20.60
C GLY A 472 -29.36 -15.56 -21.30
N GLY A 473 -29.49 -16.84 -20.96
CA GLY A 473 -28.65 -17.92 -21.51
C GLY A 473 -27.25 -18.02 -20.90
N LEU A 474 -26.97 -17.29 -19.83
CA LEU A 474 -25.67 -17.28 -19.15
C LEU A 474 -25.84 -17.56 -17.65
N LYS A 475 -24.86 -18.28 -17.08
CA LYS A 475 -24.70 -18.34 -15.63
C LYS A 475 -24.08 -17.04 -15.13
N ARG A 476 -24.81 -16.31 -14.29
CA ARG A 476 -24.41 -15.03 -13.73
C ARG A 476 -24.29 -15.14 -12.22
N SER A 477 -23.42 -14.32 -11.63
CA SER A 477 -23.17 -14.32 -10.19
C SER A 477 -23.47 -12.95 -9.57
N TYR A 478 -23.75 -12.93 -8.27
CA TYR A 478 -23.91 -11.72 -7.48
C TYR A 478 -23.44 -11.94 -6.05
N VAL A 479 -22.95 -10.88 -5.40
CA VAL A 479 -22.51 -10.88 -4.02
C VAL A 479 -23.56 -10.17 -3.18
N VAL A 480 -23.98 -10.79 -2.08
CA VAL A 480 -24.90 -10.21 -1.11
C VAL A 480 -24.14 -9.93 0.17
N THR A 481 -24.31 -8.73 0.73
CA THR A 481 -23.87 -8.38 2.09
C THR A 481 -25.10 -7.87 2.84
N ALA A 482 -25.52 -8.59 3.88
CA ALA A 482 -26.76 -8.29 4.59
C ALA A 482 -26.61 -8.51 6.10
N PRO A 483 -27.52 -7.97 6.94
CA PRO A 483 -27.56 -8.26 8.36
C PRO A 483 -27.75 -9.75 8.62
N VAL A 484 -27.14 -10.27 9.69
CA VAL A 484 -27.41 -11.66 10.17
C VAL A 484 -28.78 -11.75 10.78
N ALA A 485 -29.26 -10.69 11.41
CA ALA A 485 -30.64 -10.60 11.94
C ALA A 485 -31.65 -10.39 10.80
N ALA A 486 -32.84 -10.86 10.97
CA ALA A 486 -33.94 -10.62 10.03
C ALA A 486 -34.15 -9.09 9.83
N MET A 487 -34.25 -8.68 8.59
CA MET A 487 -34.44 -7.27 8.24
C MET A 487 -35.92 -6.88 8.44
N PRO A 488 -36.19 -5.71 9.03
CA PRO A 488 -37.53 -5.11 8.95
C PRO A 488 -37.95 -4.91 7.48
N LYS A 489 -39.23 -5.03 7.17
CA LYS A 489 -39.77 -4.81 5.81
C LYS A 489 -39.47 -3.38 5.27
N SER A 490 -39.20 -2.43 6.15
CA SER A 490 -38.80 -1.07 5.79
C SER A 490 -37.33 -0.91 5.43
N SER A 491 -36.51 -1.94 5.72
CA SER A 491 -35.09 -1.91 5.36
C SER A 491 -34.90 -2.09 3.85
N PRO A 492 -34.10 -1.27 3.18
CA PRO A 492 -33.95 -1.37 1.74
C PRO A 492 -33.01 -2.48 1.28
N ILE A 493 -33.26 -2.97 0.09
CA ILE A 493 -32.31 -3.72 -0.73
C ILE A 493 -31.69 -2.73 -1.72
N ILE A 494 -30.35 -2.62 -1.74
CA ILE A 494 -29.65 -1.73 -2.64
C ILE A 494 -28.82 -2.59 -3.62
N VAL A 495 -29.17 -2.53 -4.89
CA VAL A 495 -28.46 -3.20 -5.98
C VAL A 495 -27.47 -2.21 -6.59
N MET A 496 -26.16 -2.47 -6.51
CA MET A 496 -25.10 -1.58 -6.98
C MET A 496 -24.44 -2.12 -8.26
N LEU A 497 -24.55 -1.35 -9.34
CA LEU A 497 -23.97 -1.67 -10.63
C LEU A 497 -22.63 -0.95 -10.83
N SER A 498 -21.57 -1.72 -11.05
CA SER A 498 -20.21 -1.21 -11.25
C SER A 498 -20.06 -0.42 -12.55
N GLY A 499 -19.09 0.50 -12.56
CA GLY A 499 -18.62 1.11 -13.81
C GLY A 499 -17.87 0.11 -14.70
N ILE A 500 -17.56 0.53 -15.94
CA ILE A 500 -16.76 -0.27 -16.88
C ILE A 500 -15.35 -0.51 -16.32
N SER A 501 -14.79 -1.69 -16.60
CA SER A 501 -13.45 -2.14 -16.13
C SER A 501 -13.32 -2.22 -14.61
N ALA A 502 -14.44 -2.32 -13.88
CA ALA A 502 -14.46 -2.51 -12.45
C ALA A 502 -15.02 -3.88 -12.08
N SER A 503 -14.23 -4.65 -11.32
CA SER A 503 -14.73 -5.86 -10.67
C SER A 503 -15.64 -5.50 -9.49
N VAL A 504 -16.47 -6.46 -9.06
CA VAL A 504 -17.33 -6.29 -7.87
C VAL A 504 -16.53 -5.86 -6.65
N THR A 505 -15.37 -6.45 -6.39
CA THR A 505 -14.51 -6.09 -5.25
C THR A 505 -14.01 -4.64 -5.34
N VAL A 506 -13.67 -4.17 -6.53
CA VAL A 506 -13.26 -2.77 -6.74
C VAL A 506 -14.43 -1.83 -6.47
N GLU A 507 -15.64 -2.18 -6.92
CA GLU A 507 -16.83 -1.36 -6.68
C GLU A 507 -17.19 -1.29 -5.21
N MET A 508 -17.28 -2.41 -4.52
CA MET A 508 -17.56 -2.50 -3.07
C MET A 508 -16.61 -1.67 -2.21
N ASN A 509 -15.35 -1.53 -2.64
CA ASN A 509 -14.36 -0.70 -1.95
C ASN A 509 -14.48 0.79 -2.33
N ARG A 510 -14.96 1.09 -3.53
CA ARG A 510 -15.06 2.47 -4.05
C ARG A 510 -16.33 3.17 -3.58
N ASP A 511 -17.47 2.45 -3.61
CA ASP A 511 -18.78 3.04 -3.32
C ASP A 511 -19.01 3.28 -1.83
N ASN A 512 -18.27 2.58 -0.96
CA ASN A 512 -18.37 2.66 0.50
C ASN A 512 -19.81 2.44 1.06
N LEU A 513 -20.67 1.72 0.33
CA LEU A 513 -22.02 1.39 0.79
C LEU A 513 -22.01 0.35 1.93
N LEU A 514 -20.94 -0.44 2.06
CA LEU A 514 -20.80 -1.45 3.11
C LEU A 514 -20.97 -0.90 4.54
N GLN A 515 -20.82 0.39 4.76
CA GLN A 515 -21.11 1.03 6.05
C GLN A 515 -22.59 0.91 6.46
N TYR A 516 -23.51 0.66 5.51
CA TYR A 516 -24.94 0.49 5.73
C TYR A 516 -25.38 -0.99 5.74
N ALA A 517 -24.45 -1.95 5.60
CA ALA A 517 -24.76 -3.38 5.51
C ALA A 517 -25.45 -3.96 6.76
N SER A 518 -25.40 -3.27 7.90
CA SER A 518 -26.16 -3.64 9.12
C SER A 518 -27.62 -3.16 9.10
N GLN A 519 -28.01 -2.32 8.12
CA GLN A 519 -29.33 -1.70 8.02
C GLN A 519 -30.03 -1.99 6.68
N ALA A 520 -29.30 -2.54 5.71
CA ALA A 520 -29.77 -2.84 4.36
C ALA A 520 -29.15 -4.12 3.84
N GLU A 521 -29.81 -4.76 2.88
CA GLU A 521 -29.19 -5.76 2.04
C GLU A 521 -28.52 -5.07 0.84
N LEU A 522 -27.22 -5.29 0.69
CA LEU A 522 -26.42 -4.76 -0.41
C LEU A 522 -26.14 -5.88 -1.41
N VAL A 523 -26.58 -5.70 -2.63
CA VAL A 523 -26.47 -6.68 -3.70
C VAL A 523 -25.57 -6.14 -4.79
N TYR A 524 -24.48 -6.85 -5.10
CA TYR A 524 -23.50 -6.48 -6.11
C TYR A 524 -23.49 -7.53 -7.23
N PRO A 525 -24.27 -7.32 -8.31
CA PRO A 525 -24.24 -8.22 -9.45
C PRO A 525 -22.90 -8.13 -10.18
N VAL A 526 -22.41 -9.29 -10.64
CA VAL A 526 -21.16 -9.37 -11.42
C VAL A 526 -21.45 -9.07 -12.88
N SER A 527 -20.90 -7.98 -13.37
CA SER A 527 -21.01 -7.58 -14.78
C SER A 527 -20.27 -8.56 -15.70
N TYR A 528 -20.73 -8.70 -16.95
CA TYR A 528 -20.08 -9.57 -17.93
C TYR A 528 -18.75 -8.97 -18.38
N LYS A 529 -17.63 -9.64 -18.05
CA LYS A 529 -16.28 -9.17 -18.37
C LYS A 529 -16.09 -7.68 -18.07
N GLU A 530 -16.53 -7.29 -16.87
CA GLU A 530 -16.40 -5.93 -16.30
C GLU A 530 -17.13 -4.85 -17.13
N SER A 531 -18.25 -5.17 -17.74
CA SER A 531 -19.10 -4.21 -18.45
C SER A 531 -20.56 -4.65 -18.48
N TRP A 532 -21.48 -3.70 -18.70
CA TRP A 532 -22.92 -3.88 -18.87
C TRP A 532 -23.33 -3.54 -20.29
N ASN A 533 -24.25 -4.30 -20.88
CA ASN A 533 -24.89 -3.99 -22.14
C ASN A 533 -26.12 -3.09 -21.87
N ALA A 534 -25.89 -1.79 -21.84
CA ALA A 534 -26.90 -0.77 -21.55
C ALA A 534 -27.35 -0.10 -22.88
N GLY A 535 -28.30 -0.71 -23.58
CA GLY A 535 -28.84 -0.18 -24.84
C GLY A 535 -27.82 -0.15 -25.99
N GLY A 536 -26.89 -1.13 -26.04
CA GLY A 536 -25.83 -1.15 -27.04
C GLY A 536 -24.50 -0.52 -26.60
N CYS A 537 -24.44 0.12 -25.48
CA CYS A 537 -23.22 0.55 -24.78
C CYS A 537 -23.04 -0.25 -23.47
N CYS A 538 -21.89 -0.64 -23.03
CA CYS A 538 -20.55 -0.44 -23.56
C CYS A 538 -19.73 -1.72 -23.39
N GLY A 539 -18.49 -1.74 -23.91
CA GLY A 539 -17.49 -2.76 -23.66
C GLY A 539 -17.86 -4.16 -24.17
N LYS A 540 -17.34 -5.18 -23.46
CA LYS A 540 -17.48 -6.59 -23.91
C LYS A 540 -18.89 -7.13 -23.78
N ALA A 541 -19.70 -6.61 -22.87
CA ALA A 541 -21.08 -7.03 -22.73
C ALA A 541 -21.94 -6.59 -23.93
N ALA A 542 -21.79 -5.33 -24.39
CA ALA A 542 -22.44 -4.83 -25.58
C ALA A 542 -21.97 -5.55 -26.84
N GLN A 543 -20.64 -5.76 -26.99
CA GLN A 543 -20.07 -6.53 -28.13
C GLN A 543 -20.59 -7.96 -28.20
N ALA A 544 -20.84 -8.60 -27.07
CA ALA A 544 -21.39 -9.96 -26.97
C ALA A 544 -22.91 -9.99 -26.92
N ASN A 545 -23.58 -8.85 -27.05
CA ASN A 545 -25.02 -8.67 -26.92
C ASN A 545 -25.64 -9.40 -25.74
N VAL A 546 -24.99 -9.27 -24.56
CA VAL A 546 -25.44 -9.93 -23.33
C VAL A 546 -26.78 -9.34 -22.90
N ASN A 547 -27.74 -10.19 -22.51
CA ASN A 547 -29.02 -9.74 -21.98
C ASN A 547 -28.93 -9.43 -20.48
N ASP A 548 -28.36 -8.28 -20.14
CA ASP A 548 -28.23 -7.82 -18.75
C ASP A 548 -29.57 -7.41 -18.13
N VAL A 549 -30.56 -7.00 -18.95
CA VAL A 549 -31.93 -6.72 -18.50
C VAL A 549 -32.59 -8.00 -17.93
N ALA A 550 -32.46 -9.12 -18.62
CA ALA A 550 -32.97 -10.41 -18.13
C ALA A 550 -32.26 -10.84 -16.83
N PHE A 551 -30.95 -10.60 -16.74
CA PHE A 551 -30.20 -10.91 -15.53
C PHE A 551 -30.69 -10.09 -14.33
N LEU A 552 -30.84 -8.78 -14.46
CA LEU A 552 -31.25 -7.89 -13.39
C LEU A 552 -32.73 -8.12 -12.97
N LYS A 553 -33.61 -8.51 -13.92
CA LYS A 553 -34.97 -8.99 -13.58
C LYS A 553 -34.95 -10.27 -12.75
N ALA A 554 -34.16 -11.26 -13.18
CA ALA A 554 -34.02 -12.52 -12.46
C ALA A 554 -33.35 -12.32 -11.08
N LEU A 555 -32.42 -11.37 -10.97
CA LEU A 555 -31.78 -11.02 -9.72
C LEU A 555 -32.79 -10.49 -8.70
N VAL A 556 -33.65 -9.53 -9.07
CA VAL A 556 -34.67 -8.99 -8.16
C VAL A 556 -35.60 -10.10 -7.71
N ALA A 557 -36.04 -10.96 -8.63
CA ALA A 557 -36.89 -12.12 -8.25
C ALA A 557 -36.19 -13.14 -7.35
N ALA A 558 -34.87 -13.21 -7.36
CA ALA A 558 -34.08 -14.09 -6.51
C ALA A 558 -33.80 -13.51 -5.13
N VAL A 559 -33.59 -12.18 -5.00
CA VAL A 559 -33.26 -11.54 -3.72
C VAL A 559 -34.53 -11.20 -2.91
N ASP A 560 -35.62 -10.82 -3.57
CA ASP A 560 -36.91 -10.50 -2.92
C ASP A 560 -38.11 -11.00 -3.78
N PRO A 561 -38.40 -12.28 -3.78
CA PRO A 561 -39.48 -12.87 -4.59
C PRO A 561 -40.88 -12.27 -4.33
N GLY A 562 -41.08 -11.78 -3.13
CA GLY A 562 -42.36 -11.18 -2.71
C GLY A 562 -42.44 -9.67 -2.86
N HIS A 563 -41.37 -9.02 -3.26
CA HIS A 563 -41.23 -7.56 -3.24
C HIS A 563 -41.66 -6.96 -1.88
N GLU A 564 -41.14 -7.58 -0.80
CA GLU A 564 -41.48 -7.21 0.57
C GLU A 564 -40.67 -6.03 1.10
N HIS A 565 -39.55 -5.74 0.46
CA HIS A 565 -38.63 -4.67 0.81
C HIS A 565 -38.56 -3.60 -0.29
N PRO A 566 -38.31 -2.34 0.04
CA PRO A 566 -37.95 -1.32 -0.98
C PRO A 566 -36.67 -1.72 -1.71
N ILE A 567 -36.69 -1.79 -3.04
CA ILE A 567 -35.54 -2.16 -3.86
C ILE A 567 -35.06 -0.94 -4.64
N TYR A 568 -33.80 -0.56 -4.43
CA TYR A 568 -33.17 0.56 -5.12
C TYR A 568 -32.02 0.11 -6.00
N LEU A 569 -31.98 0.62 -7.24
CA LEU A 569 -30.92 0.35 -8.18
C LEU A 569 -29.96 1.55 -8.25
N VAL A 570 -28.72 1.33 -7.92
CA VAL A 570 -27.66 2.34 -7.97
C VAL A 570 -26.67 1.97 -9.06
N GLY A 571 -26.29 2.90 -9.91
CA GLY A 571 -25.31 2.63 -10.96
C GLY A 571 -24.32 3.77 -11.14
N TYR A 572 -23.07 3.41 -11.41
CA TYR A 572 -22.00 4.36 -11.69
C TYR A 572 -21.49 4.18 -13.12
N SER A 573 -21.35 5.29 -13.88
CA SER A 573 -20.82 5.29 -15.25
C SER A 573 -21.58 4.31 -16.15
N ASN A 574 -20.95 3.26 -16.71
CA ASN A 574 -21.62 2.21 -17.49
C ASN A 574 -22.73 1.50 -16.68
N GLY A 575 -22.55 1.28 -15.38
CA GLY A 575 -23.61 0.78 -14.49
C GLY A 575 -24.76 1.79 -14.32
N GLY A 576 -24.47 3.10 -14.35
CA GLY A 576 -25.48 4.14 -14.34
C GLY A 576 -26.31 4.17 -15.63
N ARG A 577 -25.68 3.93 -16.80
CA ARG A 577 -26.42 3.69 -18.06
C ARG A 577 -27.34 2.48 -17.94
N MET A 578 -26.85 1.39 -17.33
CA MET A 578 -27.65 0.19 -17.13
C MET A 578 -28.82 0.45 -16.15
N ALA A 579 -28.65 1.34 -15.17
CA ALA A 579 -29.75 1.73 -14.29
C ALA A 579 -30.84 2.53 -15.07
N TYR A 580 -30.45 3.41 -15.98
CA TYR A 580 -31.37 4.04 -16.93
C TYR A 580 -32.06 3.00 -17.81
N GLU A 581 -31.30 2.07 -18.39
CA GLU A 581 -31.84 0.98 -19.24
C GLU A 581 -32.91 0.18 -18.49
N MET A 582 -32.69 -0.12 -17.22
CA MET A 582 -33.68 -0.80 -16.39
C MET A 582 -34.94 0.05 -16.15
N ALA A 583 -34.81 1.36 -16.00
CA ALA A 583 -35.97 2.24 -15.89
C ALA A 583 -36.81 2.27 -17.17
N CYS A 584 -36.18 2.14 -18.33
CA CYS A 584 -36.85 2.05 -19.64
C CYS A 584 -37.45 0.66 -19.90
N SER A 585 -36.65 -0.39 -19.70
CA SER A 585 -36.99 -1.77 -20.13
C SER A 585 -37.76 -2.56 -19.07
N ALA A 586 -37.75 -2.11 -17.81
CA ALA A 586 -38.46 -2.74 -16.70
C ALA A 586 -39.06 -1.69 -15.72
N PRO A 587 -39.94 -0.79 -16.21
CA PRO A 587 -40.47 0.29 -15.38
C PRO A 587 -41.31 -0.25 -14.23
N GLY A 588 -40.97 0.15 -12.99
CA GLY A 588 -41.62 -0.26 -11.76
C GLY A 588 -41.03 -1.53 -11.12
N LEU A 589 -39.92 -2.05 -11.64
CA LEU A 589 -39.19 -3.16 -11.02
C LEU A 589 -38.42 -2.69 -9.76
N TYR A 590 -38.01 -1.43 -9.71
CA TYR A 590 -37.31 -0.81 -8.62
C TYR A 590 -38.14 0.35 -8.06
N ASP A 591 -38.13 0.52 -6.75
CA ASP A 591 -38.83 1.64 -6.06
C ASP A 591 -38.14 2.98 -6.27
N GLY A 592 -36.89 2.93 -6.73
CA GLY A 592 -36.13 4.09 -7.15
C GLY A 592 -34.78 3.72 -7.73
N ILE A 593 -34.22 4.65 -8.47
CA ILE A 593 -32.88 4.50 -9.06
C ILE A 593 -31.96 5.66 -8.68
N ALA A 594 -30.67 5.40 -8.60
CA ALA A 594 -29.66 6.44 -8.54
C ALA A 594 -28.63 6.27 -9.65
N VAL A 595 -28.38 7.35 -10.34
CA VAL A 595 -27.50 7.36 -11.50
C VAL A 595 -26.34 8.33 -11.24
N ALA A 596 -25.17 7.77 -11.12
CA ALA A 596 -23.96 8.55 -10.88
C ALA A 596 -23.10 8.64 -12.16
N LYS A 597 -22.87 9.88 -12.63
CA LYS A 597 -21.95 10.16 -13.73
C LYS A 597 -22.29 9.36 -15.01
N ALA A 598 -23.55 9.29 -15.35
CA ALA A 598 -24.03 8.58 -16.53
C ALA A 598 -25.14 9.34 -17.25
N ASP A 599 -25.31 9.01 -18.50
CA ASP A 599 -26.32 9.46 -19.43
C ASP A 599 -27.15 8.26 -19.91
N PRO A 600 -28.44 8.41 -20.22
CA PRO A 600 -29.24 7.33 -20.83
C PRO A 600 -28.75 7.05 -22.25
N ASP A 601 -28.95 5.83 -22.71
CA ASP A 601 -28.83 5.51 -24.14
C ASP A 601 -29.89 6.31 -24.93
N PRO A 602 -29.59 6.81 -26.15
CA PRO A 602 -30.57 7.54 -26.96
C PRO A 602 -31.88 6.80 -27.23
N GLY A 603 -31.86 5.46 -27.23
CA GLY A 603 -33.04 4.61 -27.39
C GLY A 603 -33.83 4.39 -26.09
N CYS A 604 -33.29 4.78 -24.95
CA CYS A 604 -33.95 4.59 -23.65
C CYS A 604 -34.91 5.74 -23.35
N VAL A 605 -36.20 5.50 -23.48
CA VAL A 605 -37.26 6.45 -23.13
C VAL A 605 -37.96 5.96 -21.85
N ILE A 606 -37.76 6.68 -20.77
CA ILE A 606 -38.46 6.41 -19.51
C ILE A 606 -39.92 6.89 -19.66
N THR A 607 -40.85 5.95 -19.61
CA THR A 607 -42.28 6.22 -19.86
C THR A 607 -43.12 6.28 -18.60
N LYS A 608 -42.60 5.80 -17.46
CA LYS A 608 -43.27 5.84 -16.18
C LYS A 608 -42.49 6.67 -15.17
N PRO A 609 -43.17 7.46 -14.33
CA PRO A 609 -42.54 8.17 -13.23
C PRO A 609 -41.72 7.25 -12.35
N VAL A 610 -40.57 7.74 -11.87
CA VAL A 610 -39.63 6.96 -11.05
C VAL A 610 -38.93 7.85 -10.02
N THR A 611 -38.85 7.40 -8.76
CA THR A 611 -37.98 8.06 -7.79
C THR A 611 -36.54 7.97 -8.25
N ILE A 612 -35.90 9.11 -8.54
CA ILE A 612 -34.57 9.13 -9.13
C ILE A 612 -33.64 10.15 -8.47
N LEU A 613 -32.42 9.74 -8.17
CA LEU A 613 -31.31 10.61 -7.78
C LEU A 613 -30.25 10.62 -8.87
N GLN A 614 -30.04 11.79 -9.46
CA GLN A 614 -28.89 12.03 -10.35
C GLN A 614 -27.71 12.60 -9.57
N ILE A 615 -26.52 12.08 -9.88
CA ILE A 615 -25.23 12.55 -9.33
C ILE A 615 -24.36 13.01 -10.48
N ALA A 616 -23.99 14.30 -10.47
CA ALA A 616 -23.16 14.95 -11.49
C ALA A 616 -21.97 15.69 -10.89
N ALA A 617 -21.03 16.15 -11.72
CA ALA A 617 -20.02 17.15 -11.34
C ALA A 617 -19.86 18.18 -12.44
N LEU A 618 -19.47 19.40 -12.05
CA LEU A 618 -19.28 20.51 -12.98
C LEU A 618 -18.10 20.27 -13.94
N ASP A 619 -17.10 19.51 -13.49
CA ASP A 619 -15.86 19.21 -14.21
C ASP A 619 -15.84 17.79 -14.84
N ASP A 620 -16.99 17.12 -14.98
CA ASP A 620 -17.09 15.82 -15.62
C ASP A 620 -16.88 15.96 -17.13
N THR A 621 -15.81 15.34 -17.66
CA THR A 621 -15.47 15.39 -19.09
C THR A 621 -16.09 14.26 -19.89
N ALA A 622 -16.73 13.28 -19.25
CA ALA A 622 -17.39 12.14 -19.92
C ALA A 622 -18.90 12.37 -20.07
N VAL A 623 -19.55 12.96 -19.05
CA VAL A 623 -20.96 13.33 -19.08
C VAL A 623 -21.05 14.83 -18.84
N PRO A 624 -21.39 15.64 -19.86
CA PRO A 624 -21.40 17.11 -19.71
C PRO A 624 -22.44 17.54 -18.68
N TYR A 625 -22.12 18.60 -17.92
CA TYR A 625 -23.04 19.14 -16.92
C TYR A 625 -24.15 19.97 -17.55
N GLN A 626 -23.81 20.88 -18.46
CA GLN A 626 -24.75 21.79 -19.12
C GLN A 626 -24.53 21.85 -20.64
N PRO A 627 -25.50 22.36 -21.43
CA PRO A 627 -25.34 22.54 -22.88
C PRO A 627 -24.11 23.38 -23.21
N GLY A 628 -23.29 22.89 -24.14
CA GLY A 628 -22.03 23.54 -24.55
C GLY A 628 -20.78 23.05 -23.82
N ASP A 629 -20.91 22.30 -22.71
CA ASP A 629 -19.78 21.66 -22.07
C ASP A 629 -19.18 20.58 -22.98
N LYS A 630 -17.86 20.42 -22.90
CA LYS A 630 -17.15 19.34 -23.59
C LYS A 630 -17.49 17.99 -22.99
N GLY A 631 -17.89 17.04 -23.78
CA GLY A 631 -18.25 15.67 -23.36
C GLY A 631 -18.68 14.81 -24.53
N ARG A 632 -19.36 13.68 -24.26
CA ARG A 632 -19.97 12.85 -25.29
C ARG A 632 -21.18 13.58 -25.90
N GLU A 633 -21.60 13.13 -27.10
CA GLU A 633 -22.90 13.48 -27.67
C GLU A 633 -24.02 12.79 -26.88
N SER A 634 -24.34 13.34 -25.71
CA SER A 634 -25.41 12.87 -24.85
C SER A 634 -26.08 14.09 -24.18
N PRO A 635 -27.36 13.97 -23.78
CA PRO A 635 -28.02 15.07 -23.08
C PRO A 635 -27.22 15.47 -21.84
N PRO A 636 -26.93 16.77 -21.64
CA PRO A 636 -26.27 17.23 -20.43
C PRO A 636 -27.06 16.90 -19.17
N ALA A 637 -26.37 16.75 -18.04
CA ALA A 637 -27.00 16.35 -16.76
C ALA A 637 -28.15 17.29 -16.34
N THR A 638 -28.05 18.59 -16.61
CA THR A 638 -29.12 19.57 -16.35
C THR A 638 -30.36 19.33 -17.23
N VAL A 639 -30.18 18.93 -18.50
CA VAL A 639 -31.28 18.61 -19.41
C VAL A 639 -31.95 17.30 -19.01
N GLN A 640 -31.17 16.29 -18.66
CA GLN A 640 -31.68 15.02 -18.13
C GLN A 640 -32.54 15.26 -16.88
N SER A 641 -32.02 16.04 -15.91
CA SER A 641 -32.75 16.39 -14.68
C SER A 641 -34.07 17.12 -14.99
N ALA A 642 -34.08 18.03 -15.96
CA ALA A 642 -35.29 18.73 -16.36
C ALA A 642 -36.33 17.77 -16.96
N SER A 643 -35.92 16.85 -17.83
CA SER A 643 -36.81 15.83 -18.44
C SER A 643 -37.42 14.91 -17.38
N LEU A 644 -36.62 14.44 -16.41
CA LEU A 644 -37.09 13.60 -15.32
C LEU A 644 -38.11 14.31 -14.42
N ARG A 645 -37.86 15.57 -14.08
CA ARG A 645 -38.82 16.39 -13.32
C ARG A 645 -40.12 16.60 -14.07
N SER A 646 -40.04 16.80 -15.38
CA SER A 646 -41.22 16.94 -16.22
C SER A 646 -42.04 15.63 -16.24
N LEU A 647 -41.38 14.50 -16.42
CA LEU A 647 -42.00 13.17 -16.40
C LEU A 647 -42.71 12.89 -15.07
N ASP A 648 -42.08 13.25 -13.95
CA ASP A 648 -42.61 13.03 -12.61
C ASP A 648 -43.63 14.09 -12.17
N GLY A 649 -43.88 15.09 -13.02
CA GLY A 649 -44.78 16.16 -12.72
C GLY A 649 -44.31 17.02 -11.54
N CYS A 650 -43.02 17.28 -11.43
CA CYS A 650 -42.39 18.09 -10.43
C CYS A 650 -42.41 19.57 -10.87
N GLY A 651 -43.59 20.15 -10.97
CA GLY A 651 -43.89 21.55 -11.27
C GLY A 651 -45.08 22.04 -10.47
N GLY A 652 -45.42 23.28 -10.56
CA GLY A 652 -46.62 23.83 -9.91
C GLY A 652 -46.59 23.72 -8.37
N THR A 653 -47.24 22.68 -7.81
CA THR A 653 -47.36 22.46 -6.37
C THR A 653 -46.15 21.70 -5.74
N SER A 654 -45.21 21.22 -6.53
CA SER A 654 -44.04 20.52 -5.99
C SER A 654 -43.11 21.45 -5.23
N THR A 655 -42.49 20.94 -4.16
CA THR A 655 -41.55 21.71 -3.35
C THR A 655 -40.12 21.34 -3.76
N ALA A 656 -39.34 22.33 -4.16
CA ALA A 656 -37.91 22.20 -4.38
C ALA A 656 -37.12 22.63 -3.14
N THR A 657 -36.41 21.73 -2.53
CA THR A 657 -35.49 22.01 -1.42
C THR A 657 -34.06 21.92 -1.89
N THR A 658 -33.33 23.02 -1.78
CA THR A 658 -31.90 23.04 -2.14
C THR A 658 -31.05 23.21 -0.90
N ALA A 659 -30.12 22.28 -0.69
CA ALA A 659 -29.12 22.34 0.38
C ALA A 659 -27.73 22.56 -0.24
N GLN A 660 -27.06 23.60 0.25
CA GLN A 660 -25.67 23.89 -0.09
C GLN A 660 -24.74 23.24 0.94
N HIS A 661 -23.79 22.48 0.45
CA HIS A 661 -22.71 21.92 1.24
C HIS A 661 -21.37 22.42 0.69
N SER A 662 -20.32 22.41 1.50
CA SER A 662 -18.99 22.76 1.01
C SER A 662 -18.63 21.86 -0.18
N GLY A 663 -18.45 22.43 -1.37
CA GLY A 663 -18.08 21.72 -2.59
C GLY A 663 -19.19 20.97 -3.32
N MET A 664 -20.47 21.07 -2.90
CA MET A 664 -21.60 20.46 -3.63
C MET A 664 -22.94 21.15 -3.33
N THR A 665 -23.90 20.92 -4.23
CA THR A 665 -25.30 21.31 -4.07
C THR A 665 -26.18 20.09 -4.28
N ILE A 666 -27.20 19.91 -3.44
CA ILE A 666 -28.26 18.92 -3.68
C ILE A 666 -29.60 19.63 -3.74
N THR A 667 -30.36 19.40 -4.80
CA THR A 667 -31.75 19.87 -4.93
C THR A 667 -32.67 18.66 -4.99
N THR A 668 -33.67 18.62 -4.13
CA THR A 668 -34.67 17.56 -4.10
C THR A 668 -36.06 18.16 -4.32
N TRP A 669 -36.77 17.61 -5.30
CA TRP A 669 -38.18 17.92 -5.58
C TRP A 669 -39.07 16.85 -4.96
N THR A 670 -39.99 17.29 -4.13
CA THR A 670 -40.99 16.43 -3.45
C THR A 670 -42.39 16.96 -3.71
N GLY A 671 -43.42 16.13 -3.49
CA GLY A 671 -44.77 16.52 -3.80
C GLY A 671 -45.05 16.62 -5.31
N CYS A 672 -44.28 15.91 -6.12
CA CYS A 672 -44.55 15.79 -7.56
C CYS A 672 -45.87 15.07 -7.78
N SER A 673 -46.61 15.37 -8.86
CA SER A 673 -47.96 14.84 -9.11
C SER A 673 -48.00 13.30 -9.27
N SER A 674 -46.85 12.69 -9.65
CA SER A 674 -46.69 11.25 -9.71
C SER A 674 -46.55 10.58 -8.32
N GLY A 675 -46.34 11.36 -7.25
CA GLY A 675 -45.95 10.85 -5.93
C GLY A 675 -44.47 10.46 -5.80
N GLN A 676 -43.70 10.54 -6.88
CA GLN A 676 -42.28 10.23 -6.91
C GLN A 676 -41.42 11.41 -6.41
N ARG A 677 -40.12 11.21 -6.31
CA ARG A 677 -39.14 12.25 -5.93
C ARG A 677 -38.01 12.30 -6.92
N VAL A 678 -37.58 13.51 -7.25
CA VAL A 678 -36.40 13.74 -8.06
C VAL A 678 -35.32 14.42 -7.25
N GLY A 679 -34.12 13.89 -7.22
CA GLY A 679 -32.94 14.46 -6.60
C GLY A 679 -31.87 14.77 -7.65
N PHE A 680 -31.19 15.90 -7.48
CA PHE A 680 -30.05 16.28 -8.32
C PHE A 680 -28.91 16.77 -7.41
N ALA A 681 -27.88 15.95 -7.28
CA ALA A 681 -26.68 16.20 -6.48
C ALA A 681 -25.51 16.56 -7.41
N VAL A 682 -24.92 17.72 -7.22
CA VAL A 682 -23.89 18.27 -8.10
C VAL A 682 -22.65 18.62 -7.28
N TRP A 683 -21.53 18.00 -7.59
CA TRP A 683 -20.23 18.34 -7.03
C TRP A 683 -19.52 19.38 -7.87
N ASN A 684 -18.83 20.33 -7.21
CA ASN A 684 -18.09 21.38 -7.92
C ASN A 684 -16.86 20.80 -8.65
N THR A 685 -16.28 19.74 -8.10
CA THR A 685 -15.09 19.05 -8.64
C THR A 685 -15.21 17.54 -8.44
N GLY A 686 -14.33 16.76 -9.07
CA GLY A 686 -14.29 15.29 -8.93
C GLY A 686 -14.35 14.56 -10.25
N GLY A 687 -14.53 15.26 -11.36
CA GLY A 687 -14.54 14.71 -12.72
C GLY A 687 -15.50 13.55 -12.86
N HIS A 688 -15.10 12.52 -13.59
CA HIS A 688 -15.88 11.30 -13.82
C HIS A 688 -15.71 10.24 -12.71
N ASN A 689 -15.30 10.60 -11.50
CA ASN A 689 -15.16 9.64 -10.39
C ASN A 689 -16.43 9.58 -9.54
N PHE A 690 -16.66 8.42 -8.88
CA PHE A 690 -17.69 8.30 -7.86
C PHE A 690 -17.28 9.15 -6.66
N PRO A 691 -18.08 10.15 -6.22
CA PRO A 691 -17.60 11.16 -5.28
C PRO A 691 -17.29 10.60 -3.90
N PRO A 692 -16.03 10.62 -3.46
CA PRO A 692 -15.65 10.30 -2.08
C PRO A 692 -16.03 11.43 -1.12
N PRO A 693 -16.05 11.18 0.20
CA PRO A 693 -16.17 12.24 1.18
C PRO A 693 -14.97 13.18 1.09
N ALA A 694 -15.22 14.50 1.08
CA ALA A 694 -14.16 15.50 1.03
C ALA A 694 -14.46 16.61 2.04
N GLY A 695 -13.79 16.59 3.19
CA GLY A 695 -13.97 17.57 4.25
C GLY A 695 -15.42 17.64 4.74
N LYS A 696 -16.06 18.81 4.60
CA LYS A 696 -17.48 19.04 4.95
C LYS A 696 -18.46 18.69 3.82
N THR A 697 -18.02 18.01 2.77
CA THR A 697 -18.89 17.57 1.66
C THR A 697 -19.38 16.15 1.93
N PRO A 698 -20.69 15.87 1.93
CA PRO A 698 -21.21 14.53 2.05
C PRO A 698 -20.70 13.62 0.93
N SER A 699 -20.46 12.36 1.24
CA SER A 699 -20.14 11.38 0.22
C SER A 699 -21.38 10.94 -0.58
N ALA A 700 -21.17 10.38 -1.77
CA ALA A 700 -22.26 9.85 -2.57
C ALA A 700 -23.10 8.80 -1.82
N PRO A 701 -22.52 7.80 -1.09
CA PRO A 701 -23.33 6.86 -0.31
C PRO A 701 -24.14 7.51 0.81
N GLN A 702 -23.66 8.56 1.45
CA GLN A 702 -24.46 9.31 2.46
C GLN A 702 -25.69 9.99 1.82
N ILE A 703 -25.52 10.54 0.63
CA ILE A 703 -26.63 11.18 -0.10
C ILE A 703 -27.60 10.13 -0.62
N LEU A 704 -27.10 9.02 -1.19
CA LEU A 704 -27.92 7.88 -1.61
C LEU A 704 -28.78 7.37 -0.45
N TRP A 705 -28.16 7.11 0.69
CA TRP A 705 -28.85 6.63 1.88
C TRP A 705 -29.92 7.62 2.35
N SER A 706 -29.54 8.87 2.53
CA SER A 706 -30.48 9.94 2.94
C SER A 706 -31.66 10.10 1.97
N PHE A 707 -31.38 10.06 0.67
CA PHE A 707 -32.41 10.22 -0.36
C PHE A 707 -33.40 9.04 -0.36
N PHE A 708 -32.93 7.81 -0.33
CA PHE A 708 -33.80 6.64 -0.39
C PHE A 708 -34.55 6.37 0.92
N THR A 709 -33.86 6.48 2.06
CA THR A 709 -34.47 6.18 3.37
C THR A 709 -35.23 7.36 3.98
N LYS A 710 -35.17 8.55 3.35
CA LYS A 710 -35.74 9.79 3.88
C LYS A 710 -35.14 10.22 5.23
N THR A 711 -33.97 9.69 5.58
CA THR A 711 -33.27 10.09 6.79
C THR A 711 -32.49 11.40 6.54
N PRO A 712 -32.50 12.34 7.48
CA PRO A 712 -31.66 13.54 7.34
C PRO A 712 -30.19 13.17 7.17
N LEU A 713 -29.48 13.93 6.32
CA LEU A 713 -28.02 13.82 6.26
C LEU A 713 -27.46 14.10 7.66
N ALA A 714 -26.66 13.18 8.16
CA ALA A 714 -26.01 13.39 9.45
C ALA A 714 -25.18 14.67 9.41
N PRO A 715 -25.22 15.52 10.48
CA PRO A 715 -24.37 16.69 10.54
C PRO A 715 -22.92 16.24 10.44
N LEU A 716 -22.21 16.83 9.47
CA LEU A 716 -20.78 16.56 9.30
C LEU A 716 -20.01 17.09 10.52
N PRO A 717 -18.93 16.43 10.95
CA PRO A 717 -18.14 16.91 12.07
C PRO A 717 -17.67 18.34 11.82
N LYS A 718 -17.85 19.19 12.83
CA LYS A 718 -17.48 20.62 12.80
C LYS A 718 -15.99 20.81 12.59
#